data_51dfc65f72c98379a5f7e930d589fffb
#
_entry.id   51dfc65f72c98379a5f7e930d589fffb
#
_cell.length_a   1.000
_cell.length_b   1.000
_cell.length_c   1.000
_cell.angle_alpha   90.00
_cell.angle_beta   90.00
_cell.angle_gamma   90.00
#
_symmetry.space_group_name_H-M   'P 1'
#
loop_
_entity.id
_entity.type
_entity.pdbx_description
1 polymer ?
#
loop_
_entity_poly.entity_id
_entity_poly.type
_entity_poly.pdbx_seq_one_letter_code
_entity_poly.pdbx_strand_id
1 'polypeptide(L)'
;MPSLCSRPRRGLSVARLLTLGLTTALLATYSGGSTANAALPPGEVRPTTEGEPIGHDLGAAKAHWIDRGAIAWPSPPADDHSYDLIHSADASIGVENDRLTGDFRTIPLRVADGGLTDKQRAKWPHLANRTALRSRGSMADQSEVAVLSEVTVLSEVAVLSEVTEALRGQVVVVERDGDGRVVAATGAQIPGVLDDVYAAAADATLGPVWENGRPALSLWAPTARDVKLVLYEDPRSAESHTVRMKRDAATGTWSAQGPARWKGKYYAFQVEVYSPAVGRIVTNTVTDPYSLALSADSERSLLIDLADPALAPEGWDSLTKPAPTPMNAASIYELHVRDFSASDTTVPEADRGTYRAFRASRDGSAGMTELRGLADDGVDYVHLLPAFDFGSVPERRSEQKAPACDLASFPSDSTEQQACVERTAEDDAFNWGYDPVHYTVPEGSYASSPDGTARVTEFREMVSGLNRAGLRVVMDVVYNHTYAAGQDDRSVLDRVVPGYYHRLLDDGSVATSTCCPNTAPEHTMMGKLVVDSVVTWARAYKVDGFRFDLMGHHPKSNMLAVRAALDRLTPDRDGVDGSSIVLYGEGWDFGEVAGGARFEQATQITMAGTGIGTFNDRLRDGVRGGGPFDADPRLQGFGSGLFTAPNAAPGNGTEAQQRARLLHDQDLIKVGLTGNLRDYRFTASSGREVTGGEVDYNGAPAGYTAHPGEAVTYVDAHDNETLYDALAYKLPQDTSMEHRVRMQSLALSTALLGQGTAFVHAGSERLRSKSLDRNSYDSGDWFNRLNWDCEDGNNFGAGLPRAADNQDKWPYARPLLADPDLRADCAAIRKARARFGELLRVRDSSPVFALDSAEEVQRRVSFPLSGARETPGVITMHLDAEGIDPRWSSITVVFNASPRSQSQTIAALRGAEVALHPVQAESDDPVVKESSADTETGALTVPGRTVAVFVAD
;
A
#
# COMPACT_ATOMS: atom_id res chain seq x y z
N MET A 1 0.23 11.46 2.35
CA MET A 1 1.10 11.48 1.15
C MET A 1 0.56 12.51 0.15
N PRO A 2 1.11 13.67 -0.05
CA PRO A 2 0.79 14.47 -1.23
C PRO A 2 1.92 14.27 -2.26
N SER A 3 1.54 13.91 -3.45
CA SER A 3 2.29 13.76 -4.70
C SER A 3 3.02 12.45 -4.96
N LEU A 4 2.27 11.40 -5.21
CA LEU A 4 2.73 10.21 -5.94
C LEU A 4 2.10 10.12 -7.35
N CYS A 5 1.28 11.10 -7.76
CA CYS A 5 0.65 11.07 -9.09
C CYS A 5 1.52 11.74 -10.14
N SER A 6 1.84 10.99 -11.18
CA SER A 6 2.25 11.53 -12.47
C SER A 6 1.17 12.50 -13.01
N ARG A 7 1.56 13.67 -13.46
CA ARG A 7 0.66 14.62 -14.12
C ARG A 7 0.16 14.02 -15.44
N PRO A 8 -1.14 14.10 -15.76
CA PRO A 8 -1.62 13.66 -17.07
C PRO A 8 -0.96 14.47 -18.18
N ARG A 9 -0.53 13.80 -19.26
CA ARG A 9 0.01 14.42 -20.47
C ARG A 9 -0.96 15.47 -21.00
N ARG A 10 -0.58 16.74 -20.97
CA ARG A 10 -1.35 17.82 -21.58
C ARG A 10 -1.09 17.85 -23.09
N GLY A 11 -2.13 17.62 -23.87
CA GLY A 11 -2.14 17.97 -25.31
C GLY A 11 -1.92 19.47 -25.51
N LEU A 12 -1.02 19.81 -26.42
CA LEU A 12 -0.68 21.18 -26.80
C LEU A 12 -1.92 21.97 -27.24
N SER A 13 -2.16 23.12 -26.62
CA SER A 13 -2.84 24.23 -27.27
C SER A 13 -2.30 25.56 -26.78
N VAL A 14 -1.78 26.32 -27.72
CA VAL A 14 -1.14 27.65 -27.58
C VAL A 14 -2.22 28.73 -27.41
N ALA A 15 -2.12 29.53 -26.38
CA ALA A 15 -2.49 30.97 -26.46
C ALA A 15 -1.90 31.78 -25.30
N ARG A 16 -1.12 32.78 -25.67
CA ARG A 16 -0.57 33.83 -24.79
C ARG A 16 -1.67 34.72 -24.25
N LEU A 17 -1.52 35.19 -22.99
CA LEU A 17 -1.66 36.64 -22.70
C LEU A 17 -1.08 36.95 -21.31
N LEU A 18 -0.19 37.98 -21.30
CA LEU A 18 0.35 38.66 -20.11
C LEU A 18 -0.73 39.48 -19.41
N THR A 19 -0.69 39.53 -18.07
CA THR A 19 -0.92 40.80 -17.33
C THR A 19 -0.28 40.74 -15.93
N LEU A 20 0.51 41.79 -15.64
CA LEU A 20 1.08 42.14 -14.32
C LEU A 20 -0.02 42.59 -13.34
N GLY A 21 0.16 42.31 -12.06
CA GLY A 21 -0.56 42.97 -10.98
C GLY A 21 0.10 42.74 -9.62
N LEU A 22 0.86 43.71 -9.13
CA LEU A 22 1.32 43.89 -7.74
C LEU A 22 0.12 43.98 -6.78
N THR A 23 0.22 43.40 -5.54
CA THR A 23 -0.07 44.17 -4.28
C THR A 23 0.26 43.34 -3.02
N THR A 24 1.16 43.89 -2.26
CA THR A 24 1.20 44.24 -0.81
C THR A 24 0.96 43.14 0.24
N ALA A 25 2.04 43.00 1.05
CA ALA A 25 2.11 42.31 2.32
C ALA A 25 1.24 42.93 3.40
N LEU A 26 0.66 42.14 4.29
CA LEU A 26 0.29 42.53 5.65
C LEU A 26 0.83 41.50 6.64
N LEU A 27 1.80 41.92 7.45
CA LEU A 27 2.24 41.27 8.67
C LEU A 27 1.13 41.33 9.72
N ALA A 28 0.79 40.20 10.30
CA ALA A 28 0.15 40.14 11.63
C ALA A 28 0.92 39.16 12.51
N THR A 29 1.60 39.73 13.52
CA THR A 29 2.22 39.02 14.63
C THR A 29 1.15 38.41 15.53
N TYR A 30 1.21 37.09 15.79
CA TYR A 30 0.61 36.51 16.99
C TYR A 30 1.62 35.62 17.70
N SER A 31 1.90 35.97 18.94
CA SER A 31 2.69 35.20 19.89
C SER A 31 1.83 34.21 20.64
N GLY A 32 2.32 33.00 20.83
CA GLY A 32 2.04 32.20 22.01
C GLY A 32 1.34 30.88 21.80
N GLY A 33 1.96 29.80 22.24
CA GLY A 33 1.31 28.57 22.64
C GLY A 33 1.60 27.35 21.74
N SER A 34 2.66 26.66 22.08
CA SER A 34 3.03 25.34 21.55
C SER A 34 2.00 24.30 21.99
N THR A 35 1.31 23.69 21.00
CA THR A 35 0.79 22.33 21.10
C THR A 35 1.06 21.65 19.76
N ALA A 36 2.09 20.80 19.75
CA ALA A 36 2.43 19.98 18.60
C ALA A 36 1.41 18.84 18.47
N ASN A 37 0.41 19.02 17.61
CA ASN A 37 -0.35 17.93 17.03
C ASN A 37 0.11 17.82 15.58
N ALA A 38 1.00 16.86 15.31
CA ALA A 38 1.35 16.47 13.95
C ALA A 38 0.38 15.37 13.47
N ALA A 39 -0.89 15.72 13.28
CA ALA A 39 -1.69 15.08 12.26
C ALA A 39 -1.33 15.75 10.93
N LEU A 40 -1.17 14.97 9.85
CA LEU A 40 -1.11 15.49 8.48
C LEU A 40 -2.18 16.60 8.33
N PRO A 41 -1.88 17.74 7.68
CA PRO A 41 -2.95 18.64 7.31
C PRO A 41 -3.91 17.83 6.45
N PRO A 42 -5.19 17.71 6.82
CA PRO A 42 -6.18 17.17 5.91
C PRO A 42 -6.11 18.09 4.68
N GLY A 43 -5.91 17.51 3.50
CA GLY A 43 -6.35 18.17 2.29
C GLY A 43 -7.77 18.62 2.63
N GLU A 44 -8.05 19.93 2.54
CA GLU A 44 -9.33 20.49 2.94
C GLU A 44 -10.45 19.72 2.23
N VAL A 45 -10.94 18.66 2.86
CA VAL A 45 -12.32 18.26 2.66
C VAL A 45 -13.11 19.39 3.31
N ARG A 46 -13.54 20.34 2.50
CA ARG A 46 -14.56 21.29 2.96
C ARG A 46 -15.69 20.43 3.48
N PRO A 47 -16.03 20.49 4.78
CA PRO A 47 -17.29 19.93 5.21
C PRO A 47 -18.34 20.65 4.35
N THR A 48 -19.15 19.91 3.62
CA THR A 48 -20.34 20.46 2.97
C THR A 48 -21.08 21.17 4.07
N THR A 49 -21.16 22.49 3.98
CA THR A 49 -21.91 23.29 4.94
C THR A 49 -23.35 22.80 4.81
N GLU A 50 -23.88 22.19 5.87
CA GLU A 50 -25.29 21.86 5.97
C GLU A 50 -26.07 23.14 5.61
N GLY A 51 -26.78 23.12 4.48
CA GLY A 51 -27.66 24.20 4.09
C GLY A 51 -27.34 24.97 2.79
N GLU A 52 -26.31 24.63 2.01
CA GLU A 52 -26.22 25.21 0.65
C GLU A 52 -27.35 24.64 -0.25
N PRO A 53 -28.11 25.51 -0.95
CA PRO A 53 -29.12 25.06 -1.89
C PRO A 53 -28.50 24.13 -2.95
N ILE A 54 -29.13 22.98 -3.22
CA ILE A 54 -28.66 22.03 -4.25
C ILE A 54 -28.61 22.69 -5.63
N GLY A 55 -29.56 23.60 -5.90
CA GLY A 55 -29.65 24.29 -7.18
C GLY A 55 -29.95 23.35 -8.36
N HIS A 56 -29.69 23.81 -9.56
CA HIS A 56 -29.90 23.05 -10.80
C HIS A 56 -28.55 22.56 -11.36
N ASP A 57 -27.82 21.75 -10.58
CA ASP A 57 -26.53 21.22 -10.98
C ASP A 57 -26.64 19.77 -11.45
N LEU A 58 -26.83 19.60 -12.75
CA LEU A 58 -26.89 18.27 -13.38
C LEU A 58 -25.51 17.66 -13.62
N GLY A 59 -24.42 18.43 -13.46
CA GLY A 59 -23.04 17.96 -13.52
C GLY A 59 -22.56 17.33 -12.23
N ALA A 60 -23.23 17.64 -11.10
CA ALA A 60 -23.00 16.98 -9.82
C ALA A 60 -23.96 15.80 -9.61
N ALA A 61 -23.60 14.86 -8.75
CA ALA A 61 -24.42 13.71 -8.35
C ALA A 61 -24.54 13.68 -6.83
N LYS A 62 -25.39 14.55 -6.27
CA LYS A 62 -25.57 14.73 -4.82
C LYS A 62 -26.61 13.79 -4.20
N ALA A 63 -27.50 13.19 -5.01
CA ALA A 63 -28.43 12.15 -4.59
C ALA A 63 -27.72 10.78 -4.62
N HIS A 64 -28.04 9.89 -3.67
CA HIS A 64 -27.49 8.53 -3.64
C HIS A 64 -28.61 7.51 -3.81
N TRP A 65 -28.61 6.78 -4.92
CA TRP A 65 -29.57 5.70 -5.15
C TRP A 65 -29.02 4.40 -4.52
N ILE A 66 -29.45 4.14 -3.26
CA ILE A 66 -28.84 3.15 -2.37
C ILE A 66 -29.35 1.72 -2.54
N ASP A 67 -30.58 1.56 -3.00
CA ASP A 67 -31.18 0.29 -3.43
C ASP A 67 -32.38 0.58 -4.35
N ARG A 68 -32.99 -0.44 -4.95
CA ARG A 68 -34.10 -0.28 -5.91
C ARG A 68 -35.33 0.45 -5.34
N GLY A 69 -35.44 0.59 -4.03
CA GLY A 69 -36.55 1.22 -3.34
C GLY A 69 -36.24 2.53 -2.63
N ALA A 70 -34.99 2.95 -2.56
CA ALA A 70 -34.57 4.06 -1.71
C ALA A 70 -33.47 4.94 -2.32
N ILE A 71 -33.67 6.25 -2.22
CA ILE A 71 -32.68 7.27 -2.57
C ILE A 71 -32.42 8.13 -1.32
N ALA A 72 -31.16 8.40 -1.00
CA ALA A 72 -30.78 9.36 0.03
C ALA A 72 -30.62 10.75 -0.61
N TRP A 73 -31.46 11.68 -0.19
CA TRP A 73 -31.50 13.07 -0.65
C TRP A 73 -30.77 14.00 0.31
N PRO A 74 -29.96 14.95 -0.16
CA PRO A 74 -29.07 15.73 0.71
C PRO A 74 -29.74 16.81 1.56
N SER A 75 -30.95 17.27 1.22
CA SER A 75 -31.65 18.33 1.96
C SER A 75 -32.79 17.81 2.85
N PRO A 76 -33.11 18.53 3.94
CA PRO A 76 -34.34 18.28 4.68
C PRO A 76 -35.59 18.40 3.77
N PRO A 77 -36.66 17.62 3.99
CA PRO A 77 -37.87 17.70 3.21
C PRO A 77 -38.63 18.99 3.54
N ALA A 78 -39.29 19.58 2.53
CA ALA A 78 -40.26 20.67 2.70
C ALA A 78 -41.70 20.14 2.54
N ASP A 79 -42.66 20.68 3.32
CA ASP A 79 -44.00 20.12 3.45
C ASP A 79 -44.82 20.17 2.16
N ASP A 80 -44.59 21.16 1.29
CA ASP A 80 -45.29 21.37 0.03
C ASP A 80 -44.52 20.95 -1.22
N HIS A 81 -43.32 20.34 -1.02
CA HIS A 81 -42.47 19.90 -2.11
C HIS A 81 -42.80 18.48 -2.57
N SER A 82 -42.53 18.21 -3.84
CA SER A 82 -42.63 16.90 -4.46
C SER A 82 -41.29 16.49 -5.06
N TYR A 83 -41.04 15.17 -5.10
CA TYR A 83 -39.79 14.59 -5.55
C TYR A 83 -40.05 13.60 -6.69
N ASP A 84 -39.17 13.63 -7.68
CA ASP A 84 -39.19 12.72 -8.81
C ASP A 84 -37.79 12.18 -9.11
N LEU A 85 -37.65 10.88 -9.43
CA LEU A 85 -36.55 10.34 -10.15
C LEU A 85 -36.88 10.40 -11.64
N ILE A 86 -36.08 11.10 -12.40
CA ILE A 86 -36.25 11.19 -13.85
C ILE A 86 -35.10 10.55 -14.56
N HIS A 87 -35.34 9.91 -15.68
CA HIS A 87 -34.30 9.30 -16.48
C HIS A 87 -34.53 9.51 -17.98
N SER A 88 -33.42 9.66 -18.71
CA SER A 88 -33.40 9.86 -20.16
C SER A 88 -32.48 8.84 -20.84
N ALA A 89 -33.04 8.17 -21.85
CA ALA A 89 -32.27 7.21 -22.63
C ALA A 89 -31.25 7.90 -23.56
N ASP A 90 -31.48 9.13 -23.98
CA ASP A 90 -30.61 9.90 -24.89
C ASP A 90 -29.79 10.98 -24.20
N ALA A 91 -29.85 11.03 -22.86
CA ALA A 91 -29.10 11.98 -22.01
C ALA A 91 -29.48 13.45 -22.31
N SER A 92 -30.76 13.72 -22.61
CA SER A 92 -31.25 15.04 -22.99
C SER A 92 -31.86 15.86 -21.85
N ILE A 93 -31.85 15.34 -20.58
CA ILE A 93 -32.44 16.08 -19.45
C ILE A 93 -31.69 17.38 -19.23
N GLY A 94 -32.43 18.49 -19.24
CA GLY A 94 -31.95 19.82 -18.87
C GLY A 94 -32.92 20.52 -17.95
N VAL A 95 -32.54 21.66 -17.36
CA VAL A 95 -33.40 22.56 -16.62
C VAL A 95 -33.25 23.97 -17.20
N GLU A 96 -34.37 24.53 -17.66
CA GLU A 96 -34.44 25.90 -18.18
C GLU A 96 -35.62 26.65 -17.54
N ASN A 97 -35.38 27.82 -16.98
CA ASN A 97 -36.41 28.65 -16.34
C ASN A 97 -37.24 27.86 -15.31
N ASP A 98 -36.54 27.09 -14.42
CA ASP A 98 -37.12 26.24 -13.37
C ASP A 98 -38.08 25.14 -13.91
N ARG A 99 -37.85 24.70 -15.15
CA ARG A 99 -38.62 23.63 -15.79
C ARG A 99 -37.66 22.61 -16.43
N LEU A 100 -38.08 21.34 -16.36
CA LEU A 100 -37.35 20.27 -17.07
C LEU A 100 -37.53 20.42 -18.58
N THR A 101 -36.46 20.12 -19.30
CA THR A 101 -36.41 20.02 -20.76
C THR A 101 -35.82 18.67 -21.18
N GLY A 102 -35.97 18.29 -22.45
CA GLY A 102 -35.51 17.03 -23.02
C GLY A 102 -36.56 15.92 -23.03
N ASP A 103 -36.13 14.73 -23.48
CA ASP A 103 -36.98 13.51 -23.49
C ASP A 103 -36.65 12.68 -22.25
N PHE A 104 -37.61 12.47 -21.36
CA PHE A 104 -37.42 11.77 -20.11
C PHE A 104 -38.66 11.04 -19.63
N ARG A 105 -38.47 10.04 -18.78
CA ARG A 105 -39.52 9.38 -17.99
C ARG A 105 -39.40 9.76 -16.53
N THR A 106 -40.52 9.70 -15.81
CA THR A 106 -40.61 10.12 -14.41
C THR A 106 -41.08 8.96 -13.54
N ILE A 107 -40.32 8.72 -12.46
CA ILE A 107 -40.70 7.82 -11.36
C ILE A 107 -41.01 8.70 -10.14
N PRO A 108 -42.28 8.88 -9.74
CA PRO A 108 -42.62 9.69 -8.58
C PRO A 108 -42.05 9.11 -7.29
N LEU A 109 -41.51 9.99 -6.46
CA LEU A 109 -40.94 9.64 -5.16
C LEU A 109 -41.79 10.23 -4.03
N ARG A 110 -41.65 9.68 -2.82
CA ARG A 110 -42.23 10.24 -1.59
C ARG A 110 -41.19 10.23 -0.50
N VAL A 111 -41.26 11.17 0.42
CA VAL A 111 -40.47 11.18 1.64
C VAL A 111 -40.91 10.00 2.52
N ALA A 112 -39.94 9.27 3.06
CA ALA A 112 -40.19 8.16 3.99
C ALA A 112 -40.22 8.66 5.43
N ASP A 113 -41.34 8.51 6.14
CA ASP A 113 -41.53 9.01 7.52
C ASP A 113 -40.50 8.49 8.52
N GLY A 114 -39.96 7.31 8.30
CA GLY A 114 -38.93 6.69 9.17
C GLY A 114 -37.49 6.94 8.73
N GLY A 115 -37.24 7.71 7.68
CA GLY A 115 -35.89 7.90 7.11
C GLY A 115 -35.31 6.61 6.52
N LEU A 116 -33.96 6.50 6.54
CA LEU A 116 -33.25 5.28 6.14
C LEU A 116 -33.44 4.18 7.20
N THR A 117 -33.57 2.92 6.77
CA THR A 117 -33.63 1.77 7.67
C THR A 117 -32.30 1.53 8.38
N ASP A 118 -32.31 0.79 9.52
CA ASP A 118 -31.07 0.46 10.26
C ASP A 118 -30.05 -0.28 9.37
N LYS A 119 -30.51 -1.18 8.50
CA LYS A 119 -29.66 -1.88 7.54
C LYS A 119 -29.02 -0.93 6.54
N GLN A 120 -29.77 0.05 6.04
CA GLN A 120 -29.25 1.06 5.12
C GLN A 120 -28.27 2.00 5.81
N ARG A 121 -28.56 2.45 7.05
CA ARG A 121 -27.62 3.25 7.85
C ARG A 121 -26.33 2.49 8.18
N ALA A 122 -26.41 1.21 8.49
CA ALA A 122 -25.25 0.37 8.75
C ALA A 122 -24.38 0.16 7.50
N LYS A 123 -25.01 0.01 6.31
CA LYS A 123 -24.29 -0.12 5.03
C LYS A 123 -23.71 1.21 4.53
N TRP A 124 -24.39 2.32 4.78
CA TRP A 124 -24.09 3.67 4.29
C TRP A 124 -24.06 4.67 5.45
N PRO A 125 -23.11 4.57 6.39
CA PRO A 125 -23.11 5.38 7.63
C PRO A 125 -23.02 6.90 7.35
N HIS A 126 -22.31 7.32 6.31
CA HIS A 126 -22.19 8.72 5.88
C HIS A 126 -23.52 9.31 5.34
N LEU A 127 -24.51 8.48 5.03
CA LEU A 127 -25.82 8.90 4.56
C LEU A 127 -26.90 8.86 5.65
N ALA A 128 -26.54 8.49 6.88
CA ALA A 128 -27.49 8.18 7.96
C ALA A 128 -28.49 9.31 8.25
N ASN A 129 -28.10 10.56 8.06
CA ASN A 129 -28.91 11.76 8.33
C ASN A 129 -29.58 12.36 7.06
N ARG A 130 -29.46 11.70 5.90
CA ARG A 130 -30.07 12.17 4.65
C ARG A 130 -31.57 11.88 4.63
N THR A 131 -32.34 12.69 3.91
CA THR A 131 -33.75 12.43 3.66
C THR A 131 -33.93 11.18 2.80
N ALA A 132 -34.68 10.20 3.28
CA ALA A 132 -34.99 9.01 2.51
C ALA A 132 -36.16 9.26 1.58
N LEU A 133 -35.96 9.10 0.26
CA LEU A 133 -37.00 9.13 -0.76
C LEU A 133 -37.29 7.70 -1.24
N ARG A 134 -38.54 7.33 -1.42
CA ARG A 134 -38.97 6.00 -1.88
C ARG A 134 -39.94 6.12 -3.08
N SER A 135 -39.83 5.19 -4.01
CA SER A 135 -40.75 5.10 -5.13
C SER A 135 -42.17 4.71 -4.65
N ARG A 136 -43.21 5.25 -5.26
CA ARG A 136 -44.62 4.89 -4.98
C ARG A 136 -44.85 3.47 -5.54
N GLY A 137 -44.82 2.47 -4.70
CA GLY A 137 -44.96 1.05 -5.09
C GLY A 137 -43.87 0.15 -4.53
N SER A 138 -42.90 0.70 -3.76
CA SER A 138 -41.91 -0.07 -3.05
C SER A 138 -42.53 -0.91 -1.93
N MET A 139 -42.15 -2.21 -1.86
CA MET A 139 -42.68 -3.19 -0.90
C MET A 139 -42.38 -2.87 0.59
N ALA A 140 -41.61 -1.85 0.90
CA ALA A 140 -41.29 -1.49 2.29
C ALA A 140 -42.52 -0.95 3.09
N ASP A 141 -43.69 -0.74 2.45
CA ASP A 141 -44.90 -0.28 3.08
C ASP A 141 -45.89 -1.40 3.47
N GLN A 142 -45.57 -2.66 3.13
CA GLN A 142 -46.48 -3.76 3.46
C GLN A 142 -46.03 -4.49 4.72
N SER A 143 -46.27 -3.87 5.88
CA SER A 143 -46.20 -4.52 7.19
C SER A 143 -47.50 -5.24 7.51
N GLU A 144 -48.07 -5.98 6.58
CA GLU A 144 -49.11 -6.99 6.90
C GLU A 144 -49.09 -8.09 5.85
N VAL A 145 -49.14 -9.31 6.37
CA VAL A 145 -49.16 -10.59 5.67
C VAL A 145 -50.06 -10.52 4.41
N ALA A 146 -49.45 -10.36 3.24
CA ALA A 146 -50.14 -10.56 1.98
C ALA A 146 -49.57 -11.80 1.31
N VAL A 147 -50.48 -12.76 1.09
CA VAL A 147 -50.29 -13.90 0.20
C VAL A 147 -49.81 -13.35 -1.14
N LEU A 148 -48.64 -13.82 -1.62
CA LEU A 148 -48.09 -13.49 -2.93
C LEU A 148 -49.14 -13.77 -4.01
N SER A 149 -49.81 -12.75 -4.51
CA SER A 149 -50.72 -12.86 -5.64
C SER A 149 -49.93 -12.62 -6.95
N GLU A 150 -50.39 -13.19 -8.07
CA GLU A 150 -49.79 -12.96 -9.40
C GLU A 150 -49.67 -11.45 -9.73
N VAL A 151 -50.54 -10.61 -9.19
CA VAL A 151 -50.53 -9.16 -9.37
C VAL A 151 -49.32 -8.50 -8.67
N THR A 152 -48.90 -9.02 -7.51
CA THR A 152 -47.74 -8.51 -6.78
C THR A 152 -46.44 -8.84 -7.54
N VAL A 153 -46.31 -10.06 -8.08
CA VAL A 153 -45.16 -10.49 -8.89
C VAL A 153 -45.05 -9.67 -10.19
N LEU A 154 -46.20 -9.38 -10.84
CA LEU A 154 -46.21 -8.54 -12.04
C LEU A 154 -45.81 -7.08 -11.76
N SER A 155 -46.15 -6.53 -10.59
CA SER A 155 -45.74 -5.17 -10.18
C SER A 155 -44.24 -5.08 -9.88
N GLU A 156 -43.66 -6.12 -9.24
CA GLU A 156 -42.18 -6.18 -8.97
C GLU A 156 -41.36 -6.28 -10.25
N VAL A 157 -41.77 -7.12 -11.21
CA VAL A 157 -41.12 -7.26 -12.52
C VAL A 157 -41.18 -5.94 -13.30
N ALA A 158 -42.29 -5.21 -13.24
CA ALA A 158 -42.42 -3.91 -13.90
C ALA A 158 -41.49 -2.85 -13.28
N VAL A 159 -41.43 -2.77 -11.94
CA VAL A 159 -40.52 -1.86 -11.22
C VAL A 159 -39.07 -2.17 -11.53
N LEU A 160 -38.67 -3.46 -11.49
CA LEU A 160 -37.31 -3.87 -11.80
C LEU A 160 -36.93 -3.54 -13.25
N SER A 161 -37.84 -3.72 -14.20
CA SER A 161 -37.66 -3.35 -15.61
C SER A 161 -37.41 -1.84 -15.77
N GLU A 162 -38.18 -1.00 -15.08
CA GLU A 162 -38.06 0.46 -15.13
C GLU A 162 -36.75 0.93 -14.50
N VAL A 163 -36.34 0.38 -13.34
CA VAL A 163 -35.06 0.64 -12.69
C VAL A 163 -33.87 0.25 -13.61
N THR A 164 -33.92 -0.94 -14.19
CA THR A 164 -32.85 -1.40 -15.10
C THR A 164 -32.79 -0.57 -16.40
N GLU A 165 -33.90 -0.02 -16.88
CA GLU A 165 -33.89 0.91 -18.01
C GLU A 165 -33.26 2.25 -17.61
N ALA A 166 -33.66 2.81 -16.46
CA ALA A 166 -33.13 4.07 -15.93
C ALA A 166 -31.61 4.01 -15.77
N LEU A 167 -31.07 2.93 -15.22
CA LEU A 167 -29.63 2.74 -14.99
C LEU A 167 -28.78 2.72 -16.27
N ARG A 168 -29.37 2.66 -17.45
CA ARG A 168 -28.68 2.65 -18.76
C ARG A 168 -28.71 4.01 -19.47
N GLY A 169 -29.14 5.06 -18.79
CA GLY A 169 -29.22 6.43 -19.29
C GLY A 169 -28.81 7.47 -18.26
N GLN A 170 -29.15 8.72 -18.54
CA GLN A 170 -28.99 9.81 -17.57
C GLN A 170 -30.03 9.66 -16.47
N VAL A 171 -29.64 9.78 -15.21
CA VAL A 171 -30.50 9.70 -14.03
C VAL A 171 -30.35 10.96 -13.20
N VAL A 172 -31.49 11.61 -12.90
CA VAL A 172 -31.53 12.87 -12.14
C VAL A 172 -32.66 12.78 -11.10
N VAL A 173 -32.37 13.26 -9.88
CA VAL A 173 -33.42 13.48 -8.85
C VAL A 173 -33.79 14.94 -8.83
N VAL A 174 -35.11 15.21 -8.82
CA VAL A 174 -35.65 16.54 -8.91
C VAL A 174 -36.55 16.81 -7.72
N GLU A 175 -36.46 18.00 -7.16
CA GLU A 175 -37.36 18.57 -6.16
C GLU A 175 -38.12 19.72 -6.77
N ARG A 176 -39.46 19.76 -6.54
CA ARG A 176 -40.36 20.80 -7.03
C ARG A 176 -41.10 21.42 -5.88
N ASP A 177 -41.35 22.73 -6.00
CA ASP A 177 -42.23 23.48 -5.08
C ASP A 177 -43.72 23.19 -5.31
N GLY A 178 -44.55 23.76 -4.46
CA GLY A 178 -46.03 23.65 -4.55
C GLY A 178 -46.65 24.19 -5.86
N ASP A 179 -45.91 25.04 -6.59
CA ASP A 179 -46.30 25.56 -7.92
C ASP A 179 -45.79 24.64 -9.07
N GLY A 180 -45.06 23.57 -8.74
CA GLY A 180 -44.47 22.61 -9.68
C GLY A 180 -43.19 23.08 -10.38
N ARG A 181 -42.56 24.16 -9.89
CA ARG A 181 -41.26 24.62 -10.38
C ARG A 181 -40.12 23.76 -9.81
N VAL A 182 -39.10 23.51 -10.60
CA VAL A 182 -37.91 22.82 -10.15
C VAL A 182 -37.10 23.75 -9.24
N VAL A 183 -36.97 23.39 -7.97
CA VAL A 183 -36.15 24.11 -6.98
C VAL A 183 -34.77 23.48 -6.78
N ALA A 184 -34.65 22.17 -7.04
CA ALA A 184 -33.41 21.47 -7.06
C ALA A 184 -33.39 20.33 -8.08
N ALA A 185 -32.25 20.12 -8.74
CA ALA A 185 -32.03 18.99 -9.65
C ALA A 185 -30.56 18.58 -9.64
N THR A 186 -30.28 17.30 -9.44
CA THR A 186 -28.93 16.77 -9.41
C THR A 186 -28.87 15.33 -9.90
N GLY A 187 -27.73 14.91 -10.44
CA GLY A 187 -27.47 13.50 -10.77
C GLY A 187 -27.58 12.59 -9.54
N ALA A 188 -27.70 11.29 -9.79
CA ALA A 188 -27.71 10.28 -8.75
C ALA A 188 -26.47 9.38 -8.83
N GLN A 189 -25.80 9.17 -7.70
CA GLN A 189 -24.79 8.12 -7.53
C GLN A 189 -25.50 6.76 -7.49
N ILE A 190 -25.02 5.81 -8.29
CA ILE A 190 -25.72 4.55 -8.57
C ILE A 190 -25.08 3.27 -7.98
N PRO A 191 -23.94 3.28 -7.26
CA PRO A 191 -23.32 2.03 -6.79
C PRO A 191 -24.25 1.17 -5.94
N GLY A 192 -25.00 1.78 -5.03
CA GLY A 192 -25.90 1.04 -4.14
C GLY A 192 -27.00 0.29 -4.86
N VAL A 193 -27.67 0.93 -5.81
CA VAL A 193 -28.75 0.28 -6.61
C VAL A 193 -28.19 -0.77 -7.57
N LEU A 194 -26.95 -0.59 -8.09
CA LEU A 194 -26.28 -1.60 -8.91
C LEU A 194 -25.98 -2.85 -8.09
N ASP A 195 -25.46 -2.70 -6.87
CA ASP A 195 -25.21 -3.81 -5.94
C ASP A 195 -26.52 -4.58 -5.60
N ASP A 196 -27.63 -3.88 -5.46
CA ASP A 196 -28.91 -4.50 -5.11
C ASP A 196 -29.55 -5.20 -6.31
N VAL A 197 -29.59 -4.54 -7.48
CA VAL A 197 -30.25 -5.07 -8.69
C VAL A 197 -29.46 -6.24 -9.27
N TYR A 198 -28.14 -6.16 -9.27
CA TYR A 198 -27.24 -7.14 -9.89
C TYR A 198 -26.44 -7.95 -8.87
N ALA A 199 -27.00 -8.19 -7.68
CA ALA A 199 -26.34 -8.94 -6.61
C ALA A 199 -25.84 -10.32 -7.07
N ALA A 200 -26.54 -10.98 -8.01
CA ALA A 200 -26.13 -12.27 -8.60
C ALA A 200 -24.82 -12.19 -9.39
N ALA A 201 -24.34 -10.98 -9.74
CA ALA A 201 -23.05 -10.82 -10.42
C ALA A 201 -21.84 -11.16 -9.51
N ALA A 202 -22.03 -11.14 -8.19
CA ALA A 202 -20.98 -11.52 -7.24
C ALA A 202 -20.43 -12.95 -7.49
N ASP A 203 -21.28 -13.85 -7.98
CA ASP A 203 -20.89 -15.24 -8.30
C ASP A 203 -20.50 -15.44 -9.77
N ALA A 204 -20.55 -14.39 -10.60
CA ALA A 204 -20.23 -14.51 -12.01
C ALA A 204 -18.71 -14.66 -12.23
N THR A 205 -18.33 -15.53 -13.16
CA THR A 205 -16.95 -15.59 -13.64
C THR A 205 -16.73 -14.52 -14.71
N LEU A 206 -15.76 -13.65 -14.49
CA LEU A 206 -15.45 -12.52 -15.38
C LEU A 206 -14.08 -12.69 -16.05
N GLY A 207 -13.84 -11.92 -17.12
CA GLY A 207 -12.63 -12.01 -17.92
C GLY A 207 -12.60 -13.22 -18.86
N PRO A 208 -11.40 -13.59 -19.35
CA PRO A 208 -11.23 -14.75 -20.22
C PRO A 208 -11.20 -16.06 -19.43
N VAL A 209 -12.05 -17.00 -19.86
CA VAL A 209 -12.07 -18.39 -19.36
C VAL A 209 -11.98 -19.37 -20.52
N TRP A 210 -11.52 -20.60 -20.23
CA TRP A 210 -11.30 -21.62 -21.24
C TRP A 210 -12.11 -22.87 -20.94
N GLU A 211 -12.98 -23.25 -21.88
CA GLU A 211 -13.81 -24.45 -21.79
C GLU A 211 -13.52 -25.35 -22.99
N ASN A 212 -12.99 -26.53 -22.74
CA ASN A 212 -12.63 -27.49 -23.80
C ASN A 212 -11.74 -26.89 -24.89
N GLY A 213 -10.76 -26.05 -24.50
CA GLY A 213 -9.83 -25.35 -25.40
C GLY A 213 -10.45 -24.21 -26.21
N ARG A 214 -11.65 -23.77 -25.85
CA ARG A 214 -12.34 -22.62 -26.48
C ARG A 214 -12.47 -21.48 -25.49
N PRO A 215 -12.13 -20.23 -25.88
CA PRO A 215 -12.26 -19.08 -25.00
C PRO A 215 -13.71 -18.61 -24.91
N ALA A 216 -14.09 -18.21 -23.69
CA ALA A 216 -15.24 -17.38 -23.42
C ALA A 216 -14.78 -16.13 -22.67
N LEU A 217 -15.36 -14.98 -22.99
CA LEU A 217 -15.10 -13.70 -22.32
C LEU A 217 -16.39 -13.19 -21.72
N SER A 218 -16.30 -12.68 -20.50
CA SER A 218 -17.42 -12.10 -19.78
C SER A 218 -17.02 -10.76 -19.16
N LEU A 219 -17.80 -9.72 -19.45
CA LEU A 219 -17.61 -8.36 -18.91
C LEU A 219 -18.83 -7.96 -18.09
N TRP A 220 -18.64 -7.49 -16.86
CA TRP A 220 -19.72 -6.86 -16.11
C TRP A 220 -19.86 -5.39 -16.50
N ALA A 221 -20.94 -5.09 -17.18
CA ALA A 221 -21.26 -3.73 -17.66
C ALA A 221 -22.81 -3.52 -17.62
N PRO A 222 -23.40 -3.48 -16.42
CA PRO A 222 -24.85 -3.47 -16.24
C PRO A 222 -25.51 -2.21 -16.81
N THR A 223 -24.81 -1.09 -16.82
CA THR A 223 -25.27 0.22 -17.33
C THR A 223 -25.05 0.39 -18.83
N ALA A 224 -24.32 -0.55 -19.47
CA ALA A 224 -24.04 -0.47 -20.90
C ALA A 224 -25.31 -0.69 -21.74
N ARG A 225 -25.42 0.04 -22.83
CA ARG A 225 -26.50 -0.06 -23.84
C ARG A 225 -26.20 -1.12 -24.87
N ASP A 226 -24.94 -1.20 -25.29
CA ASP A 226 -24.40 -2.24 -26.18
C ASP A 226 -22.96 -2.53 -25.81
N VAL A 227 -22.55 -3.79 -25.93
CA VAL A 227 -21.14 -4.21 -25.78
C VAL A 227 -20.77 -5.11 -26.94
N LYS A 228 -19.62 -4.83 -27.53
CA LYS A 228 -19.02 -5.64 -28.58
C LYS A 228 -17.59 -6.01 -28.20
N LEU A 229 -17.23 -7.23 -28.50
CA LEU A 229 -15.83 -7.67 -28.44
C LEU A 229 -15.16 -7.34 -29.78
N VAL A 230 -14.05 -6.65 -29.76
CA VAL A 230 -13.23 -6.30 -30.92
C VAL A 230 -11.93 -7.10 -30.85
N LEU A 231 -11.67 -7.93 -31.85
CA LEU A 231 -10.49 -8.81 -31.94
C LEU A 231 -9.52 -8.27 -32.98
N TYR A 232 -8.22 -8.34 -32.67
CA TYR A 232 -7.12 -7.90 -33.52
C TYR A 232 -6.13 -9.06 -33.70
N GLU A 233 -5.48 -9.15 -34.87
CA GLU A 233 -4.49 -10.19 -35.13
C GLU A 233 -3.16 -9.95 -34.40
N ASP A 234 -2.77 -8.70 -34.23
CA ASP A 234 -1.51 -8.30 -33.62
C ASP A 234 -1.70 -7.02 -32.77
N PRO A 235 -0.71 -6.61 -31.94
CA PRO A 235 -0.86 -5.50 -31.01
C PRO A 235 -1.09 -4.13 -31.68
N ARG A 236 -0.72 -3.97 -32.96
CA ARG A 236 -0.76 -2.69 -33.68
C ARG A 236 -1.67 -2.70 -34.90
N SER A 237 -2.30 -3.82 -35.26
CA SER A 237 -3.18 -3.91 -36.42
C SER A 237 -4.33 -2.93 -36.38
N ALA A 238 -4.55 -2.20 -37.47
CA ALA A 238 -5.77 -1.40 -37.64
C ALA A 238 -6.97 -2.27 -38.03
N GLU A 239 -6.73 -3.47 -38.61
CA GLU A 239 -7.78 -4.41 -38.97
C GLU A 239 -8.30 -5.13 -37.74
N SER A 240 -9.63 -5.15 -37.57
CA SER A 240 -10.30 -5.78 -36.45
C SER A 240 -11.52 -6.60 -36.91
N HIS A 241 -11.88 -7.57 -36.09
CA HIS A 241 -13.10 -8.34 -36.23
C HIS A 241 -14.01 -8.13 -35.01
N THR A 242 -15.19 -7.60 -35.23
CA THR A 242 -16.16 -7.27 -34.18
C THR A 242 -17.15 -8.42 -33.98
N VAL A 243 -17.35 -8.80 -32.71
CA VAL A 243 -18.31 -9.84 -32.31
C VAL A 243 -19.33 -9.20 -31.34
N ARG A 244 -20.63 -9.37 -31.63
CA ARG A 244 -21.67 -8.94 -30.69
C ARG A 244 -21.67 -9.83 -29.45
N MET A 245 -21.73 -9.21 -28.27
CA MET A 245 -21.85 -9.89 -26.99
C MET A 245 -23.32 -10.05 -26.58
N LYS A 246 -23.61 -11.08 -25.80
CA LYS A 246 -24.94 -11.37 -25.29
C LYS A 246 -25.03 -10.89 -23.84
N ARG A 247 -26.06 -10.06 -23.56
CA ARG A 247 -26.33 -9.60 -22.18
C ARG A 247 -27.12 -10.64 -21.39
N ASP A 248 -26.70 -10.85 -20.15
CA ASP A 248 -27.51 -11.50 -19.10
C ASP A 248 -28.21 -10.40 -18.28
N ALA A 249 -29.54 -10.46 -18.21
CA ALA A 249 -30.32 -9.43 -17.53
C ALA A 249 -30.26 -9.54 -15.99
N ALA A 250 -30.00 -10.73 -15.45
CA ALA A 250 -29.97 -10.97 -14.01
C ALA A 250 -28.65 -10.50 -13.36
N THR A 251 -27.54 -10.68 -14.07
CA THR A 251 -26.20 -10.30 -13.59
C THR A 251 -25.68 -8.98 -14.17
N GLY A 252 -26.26 -8.50 -15.28
CA GLY A 252 -25.72 -7.35 -16.01
C GLY A 252 -24.42 -7.65 -16.76
N THR A 253 -24.02 -8.93 -16.86
CA THR A 253 -22.83 -9.36 -17.61
C THR A 253 -23.11 -9.43 -19.11
N TRP A 254 -22.05 -9.23 -19.89
CA TRP A 254 -22.05 -9.40 -21.34
C TRP A 254 -21.02 -10.48 -21.68
N SER A 255 -21.39 -11.44 -22.52
CA SER A 255 -20.52 -12.59 -22.80
C SER A 255 -20.44 -12.92 -24.30
N ALA A 256 -19.30 -13.47 -24.72
CA ALA A 256 -19.08 -14.03 -26.04
C ALA A 256 -18.19 -15.28 -25.92
N GLN A 257 -18.53 -16.31 -26.69
CA GLN A 257 -17.72 -17.53 -26.79
C GLN A 257 -17.17 -17.66 -28.22
N GLY A 258 -15.89 -18.02 -28.33
CA GLY A 258 -15.20 -18.10 -29.60
C GLY A 258 -14.61 -19.46 -29.94
N PRO A 259 -14.12 -19.63 -31.16
CA PRO A 259 -13.35 -20.81 -31.55
C PRO A 259 -11.93 -20.77 -30.96
N ALA A 260 -11.27 -21.93 -30.85
CA ALA A 260 -9.90 -22.07 -30.32
C ALA A 260 -8.87 -21.12 -30.99
N ARG A 261 -9.07 -20.78 -32.28
CA ARG A 261 -8.20 -19.84 -32.99
C ARG A 261 -8.20 -18.39 -32.45
N TRP A 262 -9.04 -18.06 -31.48
CA TRP A 262 -8.97 -16.77 -30.81
C TRP A 262 -7.81 -16.70 -29.82
N LYS A 263 -7.26 -17.83 -29.38
CA LYS A 263 -6.06 -17.85 -28.53
C LYS A 263 -4.92 -17.08 -29.19
N GLY A 264 -4.30 -16.18 -28.44
CA GLY A 264 -3.22 -15.32 -28.90
C GLY A 264 -3.66 -14.09 -29.68
N LYS A 265 -4.97 -13.85 -29.87
CA LYS A 265 -5.46 -12.60 -30.45
C LYS A 265 -5.50 -11.52 -29.37
N TYR A 266 -5.27 -10.27 -29.81
CA TYR A 266 -5.54 -9.10 -28.99
C TYR A 266 -7.00 -8.73 -29.04
N TYR A 267 -7.52 -8.12 -27.98
CA TYR A 267 -8.90 -7.70 -27.92
C TYR A 267 -9.11 -6.43 -27.08
N ALA A 268 -10.23 -5.78 -27.33
CA ALA A 268 -10.79 -4.72 -26.49
C ALA A 268 -12.33 -4.85 -26.49
N PHE A 269 -12.98 -4.24 -25.52
CA PHE A 269 -14.43 -4.09 -25.52
C PHE A 269 -14.80 -2.72 -26.07
N GLN A 270 -15.82 -2.67 -26.92
CA GLN A 270 -16.49 -1.45 -27.33
C GLN A 270 -17.77 -1.35 -26.52
N VAL A 271 -17.83 -0.38 -25.57
CA VAL A 271 -18.90 -0.21 -24.60
C VAL A 271 -19.64 1.09 -24.89
N GLU A 272 -20.93 1.00 -25.23
CA GLU A 272 -21.81 2.16 -25.35
C GLU A 272 -22.50 2.40 -24.00
N VAL A 273 -22.23 3.54 -23.36
CA VAL A 273 -22.68 3.81 -21.97
C VAL A 273 -22.89 5.30 -21.75
N TYR A 274 -23.81 5.67 -20.84
CA TYR A 274 -23.91 7.04 -20.33
C TYR A 274 -22.75 7.32 -19.38
N SER A 275 -22.02 8.42 -19.59
CA SER A 275 -20.94 8.87 -18.71
C SER A 275 -21.34 10.17 -18.01
N PRO A 276 -21.50 10.17 -16.68
CA PRO A 276 -21.76 11.37 -15.89
C PRO A 276 -20.65 12.43 -16.05
N ALA A 277 -19.38 12.00 -16.15
CA ALA A 277 -18.22 12.89 -16.28
C ALA A 277 -18.27 13.80 -17.50
N VAL A 278 -18.99 13.40 -18.56
CA VAL A 278 -19.17 14.20 -19.80
C VAL A 278 -20.65 14.46 -20.14
N GLY A 279 -21.57 14.02 -19.30
CA GLY A 279 -23.01 14.27 -19.41
C GLY A 279 -23.68 13.72 -20.69
N ARG A 280 -23.13 12.66 -21.30
CA ARG A 280 -23.63 12.13 -22.58
C ARG A 280 -23.38 10.62 -22.73
N ILE A 281 -24.05 10.03 -23.71
CA ILE A 281 -23.75 8.68 -24.19
C ILE A 281 -22.42 8.71 -24.95
N VAL A 282 -21.51 7.80 -24.59
CA VAL A 282 -20.20 7.60 -25.22
C VAL A 282 -20.03 6.16 -25.67
N THR A 283 -19.15 5.95 -26.65
CA THR A 283 -18.72 4.61 -27.04
C THR A 283 -17.21 4.51 -26.75
N ASN A 284 -16.87 3.78 -25.70
CA ASN A 284 -15.49 3.58 -25.27
C ASN A 284 -14.92 2.33 -25.90
N THR A 285 -13.68 2.41 -26.42
CA THR A 285 -12.88 1.22 -26.68
C THR A 285 -11.93 1.06 -25.51
N VAL A 286 -12.05 -0.03 -24.76
CA VAL A 286 -11.40 -0.22 -23.47
C VAL A 286 -10.90 -1.66 -23.32
N THR A 287 -9.79 -1.83 -22.62
CA THR A 287 -9.26 -3.14 -22.22
C THR A 287 -10.15 -3.80 -21.17
N ASP A 288 -9.91 -5.09 -20.95
CA ASP A 288 -10.67 -5.87 -19.97
C ASP A 288 -10.18 -5.57 -18.54
N PRO A 289 -11.04 -5.17 -17.60
CA PRO A 289 -10.68 -5.08 -16.17
C PRO A 289 -10.06 -6.37 -15.60
N TYR A 290 -10.37 -7.51 -16.21
CA TYR A 290 -9.85 -8.85 -15.88
C TYR A 290 -8.79 -9.33 -16.87
N SER A 291 -8.05 -8.42 -17.52
CA SER A 291 -6.93 -8.78 -18.40
C SER A 291 -5.93 -9.69 -17.69
N LEU A 292 -5.41 -10.69 -18.42
CA LEU A 292 -4.39 -11.62 -17.96
C LEU A 292 -3.04 -11.41 -18.67
N ALA A 293 -3.04 -10.70 -19.78
CA ALA A 293 -1.88 -10.20 -20.50
C ALA A 293 -2.30 -9.05 -21.41
N LEU A 294 -1.34 -8.23 -21.85
CA LEU A 294 -1.57 -6.99 -22.57
C LEU A 294 -0.61 -6.85 -23.75
N SER A 295 -0.92 -5.94 -24.65
CA SER A 295 0.08 -5.28 -25.50
C SER A 295 0.79 -4.21 -24.70
N ALA A 296 1.89 -3.70 -25.24
CA ALA A 296 2.61 -2.60 -24.63
C ALA A 296 1.70 -1.39 -24.36
N ASP A 297 2.00 -0.68 -23.25
CA ASP A 297 1.34 0.53 -22.79
C ASP A 297 -0.17 0.34 -22.58
N SER A 298 -0.58 -0.90 -22.24
CA SER A 298 -1.97 -1.28 -21.93
C SER A 298 -2.99 -0.98 -23.06
N GLU A 299 -2.56 -0.92 -24.31
CA GLU A 299 -3.45 -0.55 -25.43
C GLU A 299 -4.51 -1.61 -25.74
N ARG A 300 -4.19 -2.90 -25.54
CA ARG A 300 -5.08 -4.04 -25.83
C ARG A 300 -4.85 -5.19 -24.86
N SER A 301 -5.91 -5.84 -24.47
CA SER A 301 -5.84 -7.11 -23.76
C SER A 301 -5.41 -8.23 -24.71
N LEU A 302 -4.68 -9.23 -24.19
CA LEU A 302 -4.27 -10.42 -24.96
C LEU A 302 -5.01 -11.65 -24.45
N LEU A 303 -5.62 -12.40 -25.35
CA LEU A 303 -6.41 -13.59 -25.00
C LEU A 303 -5.51 -14.81 -24.83
N ILE A 304 -5.16 -15.10 -23.58
CA ILE A 304 -4.32 -16.23 -23.16
C ILE A 304 -5.04 -17.12 -22.16
N ASP A 305 -4.55 -18.35 -22.05
CA ASP A 305 -4.89 -19.30 -20.99
C ASP A 305 -3.68 -19.42 -20.05
N LEU A 306 -3.79 -18.91 -18.80
CA LEU A 306 -2.71 -19.03 -17.82
C LEU A 306 -2.35 -20.48 -17.45
N ALA A 307 -3.25 -21.44 -17.73
CA ALA A 307 -2.99 -22.87 -17.56
C ALA A 307 -2.27 -23.50 -18.78
N ASP A 308 -2.01 -22.73 -19.86
CA ASP A 308 -1.28 -23.23 -21.01
C ASP A 308 0.15 -23.65 -20.62
N PRO A 309 0.54 -24.92 -20.85
CA PRO A 309 1.90 -25.39 -20.58
C PRO A 309 2.99 -24.60 -21.32
N ALA A 310 2.67 -23.95 -22.43
CA ALA A 310 3.63 -23.09 -23.16
C ALA A 310 4.01 -21.81 -22.38
N LEU A 311 3.23 -21.43 -21.36
CA LEU A 311 3.49 -20.31 -20.46
C LEU A 311 4.19 -20.75 -19.16
N ALA A 312 4.41 -22.06 -18.97
CA ALA A 312 5.12 -22.58 -17.82
C ALA A 312 6.63 -22.65 -18.12
N PRO A 313 7.49 -21.99 -17.34
CA PRO A 313 8.94 -22.19 -17.46
C PRO A 313 9.31 -23.62 -17.08
N GLU A 314 10.53 -24.03 -17.46
CA GLU A 314 11.03 -25.38 -17.15
C GLU A 314 10.98 -25.67 -15.64
N GLY A 315 10.35 -26.80 -15.27
CA GLY A 315 10.18 -27.23 -13.87
C GLY A 315 9.08 -26.50 -13.10
N TRP A 316 8.25 -25.66 -13.73
CA TRP A 316 7.21 -24.86 -13.05
C TRP A 316 6.19 -25.73 -12.31
N ASP A 317 5.71 -26.82 -12.91
CA ASP A 317 4.69 -27.67 -12.29
C ASP A 317 5.25 -28.47 -11.11
N SER A 318 6.55 -28.76 -11.11
CA SER A 318 7.26 -29.48 -10.05
C SER A 318 8.06 -28.54 -9.12
N LEU A 319 7.84 -27.23 -9.19
CA LEU A 319 8.56 -26.26 -8.38
C LEU A 319 8.34 -26.54 -6.88
N THR A 320 9.43 -26.87 -6.20
CA THR A 320 9.46 -26.98 -4.74
C THR A 320 9.76 -25.62 -4.15
N LYS A 321 8.84 -25.13 -3.34
CA LYS A 321 9.02 -23.86 -2.61
C LYS A 321 9.77 -24.08 -1.31
N PRO A 322 10.49 -23.06 -0.79
CA PRO A 322 10.95 -23.08 0.59
C PRO A 322 9.81 -23.34 1.57
N ALA A 323 10.10 -23.90 2.74
CA ALA A 323 9.09 -24.10 3.77
C ALA A 323 8.43 -22.75 4.14
N PRO A 324 7.13 -22.71 4.43
CA PRO A 324 6.51 -21.47 4.87
C PRO A 324 6.96 -21.10 6.27
N THR A 325 7.35 -19.84 6.47
CA THR A 325 7.66 -19.28 7.78
C THR A 325 6.45 -18.45 8.23
N PRO A 326 5.88 -18.73 9.41
CA PRO A 326 4.74 -17.97 9.92
C PRO A 326 5.15 -16.52 10.26
N MET A 327 4.20 -15.58 10.19
CA MET A 327 4.46 -14.15 10.34
C MET A 327 5.19 -13.77 11.63
N ASN A 328 4.95 -14.45 12.75
CA ASN A 328 5.65 -14.18 14.01
C ASN A 328 7.15 -14.54 13.98
N ALA A 329 7.57 -15.36 13.03
CA ALA A 329 8.98 -15.77 12.84
C ALA A 329 9.63 -15.12 11.62
N ALA A 330 8.83 -14.66 10.65
CA ALA A 330 9.28 -14.25 9.33
C ALA A 330 10.24 -13.05 9.33
N SER A 331 11.22 -13.10 8.41
CA SER A 331 12.07 -12.00 8.01
C SER A 331 11.82 -11.68 6.55
N ILE A 332 11.43 -10.42 6.27
CA ILE A 332 11.01 -9.95 4.94
C ILE A 332 12.01 -8.91 4.43
N TYR A 333 12.45 -9.06 3.18
CA TYR A 333 13.37 -8.14 2.51
C TYR A 333 12.64 -7.46 1.34
N GLU A 334 12.41 -6.16 1.46
CA GLU A 334 11.71 -5.33 0.46
C GLU A 334 12.64 -4.96 -0.68
N LEU A 335 12.24 -5.24 -1.92
CA LEU A 335 13.07 -5.11 -3.10
C LEU A 335 12.29 -4.59 -4.31
N HIS A 336 12.84 -3.63 -5.06
CA HIS A 336 12.31 -3.18 -6.33
C HIS A 336 12.91 -4.01 -7.48
N VAL A 337 12.07 -4.51 -8.41
CA VAL A 337 12.50 -5.38 -9.52
C VAL A 337 13.60 -4.72 -10.36
N ARG A 338 13.44 -3.42 -10.67
CA ARG A 338 14.42 -2.70 -11.49
C ARG A 338 15.70 -2.42 -10.73
N ASP A 339 15.63 -1.91 -9.49
CA ASP A 339 16.79 -1.60 -8.65
C ASP A 339 17.72 -2.80 -8.46
N PHE A 340 17.11 -3.99 -8.40
CA PHE A 340 17.84 -5.24 -8.18
C PHE A 340 19.02 -5.41 -9.15
N SER A 341 18.85 -5.01 -10.42
CA SER A 341 19.88 -5.31 -11.41
C SER A 341 20.19 -4.19 -12.39
N ALA A 342 19.50 -3.05 -12.33
CA ALA A 342 19.75 -1.95 -13.26
C ALA A 342 21.22 -1.51 -13.28
N SER A 343 21.88 -1.51 -12.13
CA SER A 343 23.31 -1.18 -11.97
C SER A 343 24.25 -2.41 -11.87
N ASP A 344 23.72 -3.64 -11.83
CA ASP A 344 24.54 -4.85 -11.69
C ASP A 344 25.21 -5.23 -13.02
N THR A 345 26.50 -4.94 -13.11
CA THR A 345 27.28 -5.25 -14.33
C THR A 345 27.56 -6.74 -14.53
N THR A 346 27.30 -7.59 -13.54
CA THR A 346 27.40 -9.05 -13.66
C THR A 346 26.17 -9.65 -14.35
N VAL A 347 25.09 -8.89 -14.47
CA VAL A 347 23.92 -9.23 -15.27
C VAL A 347 24.10 -8.68 -16.71
N PRO A 348 23.82 -9.47 -17.77
CA PRO A 348 23.85 -8.98 -19.15
C PRO A 348 22.91 -7.79 -19.32
N GLU A 349 23.34 -6.77 -20.07
CA GLU A 349 22.61 -5.52 -20.28
C GLU A 349 21.13 -5.73 -20.70
N ALA A 350 20.87 -6.74 -21.55
CA ALA A 350 19.51 -7.06 -22.00
C ALA A 350 18.60 -7.58 -20.89
N ASP A 351 19.15 -8.08 -19.77
CA ASP A 351 18.39 -8.63 -18.65
C ASP A 351 18.35 -7.68 -17.44
N ARG A 352 19.15 -6.59 -17.45
CA ARG A 352 19.16 -5.61 -16.32
C ARG A 352 17.83 -4.91 -16.18
N GLY A 353 17.41 -4.72 -14.93
CA GLY A 353 16.15 -4.08 -14.58
C GLY A 353 14.91 -4.89 -14.99
N THR A 354 15.02 -6.21 -15.20
CA THR A 354 13.89 -7.05 -15.64
C THR A 354 13.73 -8.31 -14.78
N TYR A 355 12.59 -9.00 -14.91
CA TYR A 355 12.33 -10.33 -14.33
C TYR A 355 13.44 -11.33 -14.63
N ARG A 356 14.09 -11.23 -15.80
CA ARG A 356 15.13 -12.15 -16.25
C ARG A 356 16.43 -12.11 -15.46
N ALA A 357 16.64 -11.05 -14.68
CA ALA A 357 17.78 -10.96 -13.76
C ALA A 357 17.72 -12.00 -12.63
N PHE A 358 16.54 -12.47 -12.28
CA PHE A 358 16.29 -13.43 -11.20
C PHE A 358 16.28 -14.91 -11.65
N ARG A 359 16.30 -15.18 -12.94
CA ARG A 359 16.19 -16.57 -13.45
C ARG A 359 17.41 -17.42 -13.14
N ALA A 360 17.26 -18.73 -13.11
CA ALA A 360 18.30 -19.71 -12.79
C ALA A 360 19.62 -19.51 -13.55
N SER A 361 19.58 -19.08 -14.82
CA SER A 361 20.80 -18.80 -15.60
C SER A 361 21.58 -17.58 -15.09
N ARG A 362 21.08 -16.85 -14.10
CA ARG A 362 21.69 -15.69 -13.44
C ARG A 362 22.11 -15.95 -11.99
N ASP A 363 22.03 -17.17 -11.51
CA ASP A 363 22.37 -17.54 -10.13
C ASP A 363 23.78 -17.11 -9.68
N GLY A 364 24.72 -16.90 -10.61
CA GLY A 364 26.04 -16.40 -10.35
C GLY A 364 26.20 -14.88 -10.39
N SER A 365 25.13 -14.09 -10.63
CA SER A 365 25.18 -12.62 -10.55
C SER A 365 25.43 -12.15 -9.12
N ALA A 366 25.94 -10.92 -8.97
CA ALA A 366 26.22 -10.34 -7.67
C ALA A 366 24.93 -10.22 -6.83
N GLY A 367 23.84 -9.74 -7.43
CA GLY A 367 22.53 -9.64 -6.77
C GLY A 367 21.96 -11.00 -6.32
N MET A 368 21.96 -12.03 -7.19
CA MET A 368 21.46 -13.35 -6.82
C MET A 368 22.37 -14.07 -5.79
N THR A 369 23.66 -13.78 -5.79
CA THR A 369 24.58 -14.29 -4.77
C THR A 369 24.29 -13.67 -3.41
N GLU A 370 24.00 -12.36 -3.37
CA GLU A 370 23.61 -11.68 -2.14
C GLU A 370 22.27 -12.20 -1.61
N LEU A 371 21.24 -12.34 -2.47
CA LEU A 371 19.95 -12.87 -2.05
C LEU A 371 20.03 -14.28 -1.44
N ARG A 372 20.90 -15.17 -2.01
CA ARG A 372 21.15 -16.47 -1.37
C ARG A 372 21.85 -16.33 -0.02
N GLY A 373 22.85 -15.44 0.06
CA GLY A 373 23.52 -15.18 1.33
C GLY A 373 22.58 -14.64 2.40
N LEU A 374 21.59 -13.84 2.01
CA LEU A 374 20.54 -13.36 2.91
C LEU A 374 19.59 -14.49 3.34
N ALA A 375 19.21 -15.38 2.41
CA ALA A 375 18.39 -16.56 2.73
C ALA A 375 19.15 -17.52 3.66
N ASP A 376 20.44 -17.75 3.41
CA ASP A 376 21.32 -18.59 4.28
C ASP A 376 21.50 -17.99 5.68
N ASP A 377 21.43 -16.66 5.81
CA ASP A 377 21.48 -15.94 7.08
C ASP A 377 20.13 -15.88 7.81
N GLY A 378 18.97 -16.16 7.16
CA GLY A 378 17.65 -16.22 7.79
C GLY A 378 16.62 -15.25 7.23
N VAL A 379 16.78 -14.72 6.01
CA VAL A 379 15.69 -14.03 5.31
C VAL A 379 14.76 -15.05 4.65
N ASP A 380 13.45 -14.97 4.90
CA ASP A 380 12.46 -15.93 4.43
C ASP A 380 11.75 -15.48 3.14
N TYR A 381 11.47 -14.18 3.05
CA TYR A 381 10.65 -13.62 1.98
C TYR A 381 11.34 -12.44 1.30
N VAL A 382 11.18 -12.36 -0.03
CA VAL A 382 11.39 -11.12 -0.78
C VAL A 382 10.02 -10.49 -1.06
N HIS A 383 9.83 -9.28 -0.59
CA HIS A 383 8.69 -8.43 -0.91
C HIS A 383 9.07 -7.56 -2.12
N LEU A 384 8.44 -7.80 -3.25
CA LEU A 384 8.64 -7.04 -4.47
C LEU A 384 7.70 -5.83 -4.49
N LEU A 385 8.26 -4.62 -4.70
CA LEU A 385 7.47 -3.43 -5.03
C LEU A 385 6.58 -3.73 -6.26
N PRO A 386 5.59 -2.87 -6.56
CA PRO A 386 4.61 -3.18 -7.60
C PRO A 386 5.22 -3.75 -8.88
N ALA A 387 4.72 -4.91 -9.27
CA ALA A 387 5.14 -5.64 -10.46
C ALA A 387 3.94 -6.08 -11.34
N PHE A 388 2.76 -5.47 -11.08
CA PHE A 388 1.59 -5.49 -11.96
C PHE A 388 1.69 -4.34 -12.98
N ASP A 389 0.80 -4.32 -13.97
CA ASP A 389 0.71 -3.33 -15.03
C ASP A 389 0.39 -1.93 -14.49
N PHE A 390 1.35 -1.00 -14.57
CA PHE A 390 1.26 0.38 -14.09
C PHE A 390 1.51 1.40 -15.21
N GLY A 391 1.10 2.66 -14.98
CA GLY A 391 0.95 3.65 -16.04
C GLY A 391 2.13 4.58 -16.30
N SER A 392 3.10 4.67 -15.41
CA SER A 392 4.10 5.75 -15.39
C SER A 392 5.35 5.49 -16.23
N VAL A 393 5.59 4.26 -16.71
CA VAL A 393 6.79 3.90 -17.49
C VAL A 393 6.41 3.49 -18.91
N PRO A 394 7.08 4.02 -19.97
CA PRO A 394 6.96 3.48 -21.30
C PRO A 394 7.47 2.02 -21.34
N GLU A 395 6.61 1.07 -21.69
CA GLU A 395 6.99 -0.34 -21.58
C GLU A 395 8.02 -0.78 -22.64
N ARG A 396 8.09 -0.09 -23.80
CA ARG A 396 9.05 -0.43 -24.84
C ARG A 396 10.40 0.23 -24.55
N ARG A 397 11.44 -0.58 -24.39
CA ARG A 397 12.81 -0.08 -24.15
C ARG A 397 13.30 0.94 -25.19
N SER A 398 12.83 0.83 -26.45
CA SER A 398 13.18 1.78 -27.51
C SER A 398 12.52 3.16 -27.32
N GLU A 399 11.53 3.28 -26.48
CA GLU A 399 10.80 4.50 -26.17
C GLU A 399 11.29 5.14 -24.85
N GLN A 400 11.98 4.35 -24.01
CA GLN A 400 12.57 4.80 -22.76
C GLN A 400 13.77 5.73 -23.02
N LYS A 401 13.82 6.84 -22.29
CA LYS A 401 14.90 7.82 -22.35
C LYS A 401 15.82 7.70 -21.13
N ALA A 402 17.07 8.00 -21.34
CA ALA A 402 18.06 8.12 -20.27
C ALA A 402 18.53 9.58 -20.16
N PRO A 403 18.94 10.05 -18.97
CA PRO A 403 19.57 11.36 -18.83
C PRO A 403 20.76 11.52 -19.75
N ALA A 404 20.80 12.61 -20.53
CA ALA A 404 21.85 12.86 -21.53
C ALA A 404 23.13 13.50 -20.94
N CYS A 405 23.17 13.75 -19.65
CA CYS A 405 24.27 14.40 -18.95
C CYS A 405 25.21 13.36 -18.33
N ASP A 406 26.48 13.72 -18.17
CA ASP A 406 27.40 12.97 -17.32
C ASP A 406 27.15 13.31 -15.85
N LEU A 407 26.24 12.54 -15.22
CA LEU A 407 25.76 12.76 -13.86
C LEU A 407 26.90 12.65 -12.82
N ALA A 408 27.91 11.81 -13.09
CA ALA A 408 29.05 11.62 -12.21
C ALA A 408 30.02 12.81 -12.19
N SER A 409 29.99 13.65 -13.24
CA SER A 409 30.87 14.82 -13.36
C SER A 409 30.44 16.02 -12.49
N PHE A 410 29.20 16.03 -12.01
CA PHE A 410 28.68 17.10 -11.17
C PHE A 410 29.08 16.94 -9.70
N PRO A 411 29.29 18.05 -8.96
CA PRO A 411 29.54 17.98 -7.51
C PRO A 411 28.43 17.23 -6.76
N SER A 412 28.80 16.52 -5.71
CA SER A 412 27.87 15.69 -4.92
C SER A 412 26.74 16.45 -4.22
N ASP A 413 26.86 17.76 -4.05
CA ASP A 413 25.88 18.67 -3.46
C ASP A 413 25.20 19.58 -4.50
N SER A 414 25.35 19.25 -5.79
CA SER A 414 24.79 20.02 -6.91
C SER A 414 23.32 19.68 -7.13
N THR A 415 22.61 20.64 -7.74
CA THR A 415 21.23 20.47 -8.25
C THR A 415 21.19 19.91 -9.67
N GLU A 416 22.33 19.77 -10.33
CA GLU A 416 22.39 19.42 -11.76
C GLU A 416 21.95 17.99 -12.02
N GLN A 417 22.28 17.05 -11.10
CA GLN A 417 21.90 15.65 -11.25
C GLN A 417 20.37 15.49 -11.29
N GLN A 418 19.67 16.00 -10.25
CA GLN A 418 18.22 15.91 -10.20
C GLN A 418 17.55 16.67 -11.36
N ALA A 419 18.08 17.86 -11.72
CA ALA A 419 17.55 18.62 -12.84
C ALA A 419 17.77 17.93 -14.19
N CYS A 420 18.79 17.08 -14.30
CA CYS A 420 19.02 16.28 -15.51
C CYS A 420 18.08 15.07 -15.57
N VAL A 421 17.92 14.35 -14.47
CA VAL A 421 17.00 13.21 -14.34
C VAL A 421 15.57 13.65 -14.60
N GLU A 422 15.12 14.74 -13.97
CA GLU A 422 13.75 15.29 -14.12
C GLU A 422 13.34 15.56 -15.57
N ARG A 423 14.29 15.88 -16.46
CA ARG A 423 13.98 16.11 -17.89
C ARG A 423 13.53 14.85 -18.63
N THR A 424 13.82 13.68 -18.11
CA THR A 424 13.48 12.39 -18.73
C THR A 424 12.54 11.55 -17.88
N ALA A 425 12.21 11.96 -16.67
CA ALA A 425 11.46 11.18 -15.70
C ALA A 425 10.11 10.66 -16.22
N GLU A 426 9.36 11.45 -17.01
CA GLU A 426 8.09 11.00 -17.62
C GLU A 426 8.28 9.95 -18.75
N ASP A 427 9.49 9.79 -19.26
CA ASP A 427 9.80 8.91 -20.40
C ASP A 427 10.95 7.93 -20.08
N ASP A 428 11.48 7.88 -18.85
CA ASP A 428 12.56 6.95 -18.50
C ASP A 428 12.03 5.56 -18.15
N ALA A 429 12.91 4.69 -17.67
CA ALA A 429 12.57 3.30 -17.36
C ALA A 429 12.25 3.08 -15.88
N PHE A 430 12.19 4.13 -15.07
CA PHE A 430 12.10 4.04 -13.62
C PHE A 430 10.80 4.64 -13.06
N ASN A 431 10.10 3.88 -12.28
CA ASN A 431 9.09 4.32 -11.31
C ASN A 431 8.87 3.21 -10.29
N TRP A 432 8.41 3.52 -9.07
CA TRP A 432 8.05 2.47 -8.11
C TRP A 432 6.82 1.66 -8.54
N GLY A 433 5.95 2.22 -9.41
CA GLY A 433 4.80 1.53 -9.97
C GLY A 433 3.52 1.56 -9.15
N TYR A 434 3.38 2.50 -8.20
CA TYR A 434 2.15 2.66 -7.40
C TYR A 434 1.05 3.41 -8.15
N ASP A 435 0.84 3.10 -9.44
CA ASP A 435 -0.17 3.72 -10.29
C ASP A 435 -0.81 2.71 -11.27
N PRO A 436 -1.59 1.75 -10.74
CA PRO A 436 -2.10 0.60 -11.48
C PRO A 436 -3.05 0.99 -12.62
N VAL A 437 -2.87 0.34 -13.78
CA VAL A 437 -3.82 0.32 -14.90
C VAL A 437 -4.59 -1.00 -14.91
N HIS A 438 -3.89 -2.15 -14.79
CA HIS A 438 -4.51 -3.48 -14.65
C HIS A 438 -3.91 -4.25 -13.48
N TYR A 439 -4.77 -4.71 -12.60
CA TYR A 439 -4.37 -5.36 -11.34
C TYR A 439 -3.81 -6.78 -11.48
N THR A 440 -4.11 -7.49 -12.60
CA THR A 440 -3.88 -8.94 -12.70
C THR A 440 -2.92 -9.32 -13.82
N VAL A 441 -2.16 -8.35 -14.34
CA VAL A 441 -1.18 -8.55 -15.41
C VAL A 441 0.21 -8.16 -14.90
N PRO A 442 1.27 -8.97 -15.13
CA PRO A 442 2.63 -8.57 -14.82
C PRO A 442 3.08 -7.34 -15.65
N GLU A 443 3.88 -6.45 -15.04
CA GLU A 443 4.39 -5.24 -15.67
C GLU A 443 5.21 -5.53 -16.94
N GLY A 444 4.93 -4.80 -18.02
CA GLY A 444 5.55 -5.01 -19.32
C GLY A 444 6.95 -4.43 -19.44
N SER A 445 7.27 -3.34 -18.76
CA SER A 445 8.61 -2.73 -18.79
C SER A 445 9.68 -3.62 -18.14
N TYR A 446 9.27 -4.52 -17.26
CA TYR A 446 10.15 -5.52 -16.65
C TYR A 446 10.32 -6.79 -17.49
N ALA A 447 9.60 -6.92 -18.60
CA ALA A 447 9.74 -8.05 -19.52
C ALA A 447 10.69 -7.74 -20.68
N SER A 448 11.23 -8.78 -21.31
CA SER A 448 12.04 -8.63 -22.53
C SER A 448 11.21 -8.13 -23.72
N SER A 449 9.90 -8.34 -23.68
CA SER A 449 8.93 -7.81 -24.64
C SER A 449 7.64 -7.50 -23.90
N PRO A 450 7.14 -6.28 -23.99
CA PRO A 450 5.86 -5.91 -23.38
C PRO A 450 4.66 -6.47 -24.18
N ASP A 451 4.82 -6.73 -25.47
CA ASP A 451 3.81 -7.37 -26.29
C ASP A 451 3.88 -8.90 -26.14
N GLY A 452 2.74 -9.56 -26.10
CA GLY A 452 2.65 -11.02 -26.06
C GLY A 452 2.69 -11.61 -24.64
N THR A 453 3.34 -12.77 -24.52
CA THR A 453 3.31 -13.58 -23.30
C THR A 453 4.60 -13.56 -22.47
N ALA A 454 5.62 -12.81 -22.91
CA ALA A 454 6.92 -12.75 -22.23
C ALA A 454 6.77 -12.30 -20.76
N ARG A 455 5.93 -11.27 -20.49
CA ARG A 455 5.65 -10.80 -19.13
C ARG A 455 5.14 -11.90 -18.18
N VAL A 456 4.33 -12.81 -18.68
CA VAL A 456 3.80 -13.94 -17.89
C VAL A 456 4.88 -14.98 -17.61
N THR A 457 5.59 -15.41 -18.63
CA THR A 457 6.62 -16.46 -18.52
C THR A 457 7.81 -15.98 -17.68
N GLU A 458 8.29 -14.76 -17.92
CA GLU A 458 9.46 -14.21 -17.24
C GLU A 458 9.16 -13.86 -15.76
N PHE A 459 7.93 -13.43 -15.42
CA PHE A 459 7.50 -13.29 -14.03
C PHE A 459 7.54 -14.65 -13.30
N ARG A 460 7.04 -15.72 -13.94
CA ARG A 460 7.13 -17.08 -13.39
C ARG A 460 8.58 -17.58 -13.26
N GLU A 461 9.46 -17.21 -14.20
CA GLU A 461 10.91 -17.49 -14.09
C GLU A 461 11.53 -16.78 -12.89
N MET A 462 11.14 -15.53 -12.63
CA MET A 462 11.58 -14.77 -11.44
C MET A 462 11.15 -15.45 -10.16
N VAL A 463 9.86 -15.78 -9.99
CA VAL A 463 9.35 -16.49 -8.80
C VAL A 463 10.10 -17.81 -8.61
N SER A 464 10.29 -18.57 -9.68
CA SER A 464 11.03 -19.83 -9.66
C SER A 464 12.52 -19.64 -9.26
N GLY A 465 13.15 -18.55 -9.72
CA GLY A 465 14.54 -18.21 -9.36
C GLY A 465 14.69 -17.85 -7.89
N LEU A 466 13.79 -17.00 -7.36
CA LEU A 466 13.76 -16.63 -5.95
C LEU A 466 13.50 -17.84 -5.03
N ASN A 467 12.54 -18.71 -5.40
CA ASN A 467 12.30 -19.93 -4.62
C ASN A 467 13.53 -20.86 -4.60
N ARG A 468 14.29 -20.99 -5.72
CA ARG A 468 15.56 -21.74 -5.74
C ARG A 468 16.66 -21.09 -4.91
N ALA A 469 16.63 -19.76 -4.76
CA ALA A 469 17.54 -19.04 -3.87
C ALA A 469 17.19 -19.20 -2.37
N GLY A 470 16.12 -19.92 -2.04
CA GLY A 470 15.66 -20.12 -0.67
C GLY A 470 14.62 -19.13 -0.18
N LEU A 471 14.13 -18.28 -1.07
CA LEU A 471 13.24 -17.16 -0.73
C LEU A 471 11.81 -17.37 -1.26
N ARG A 472 10.81 -17.05 -0.46
CA ARG A 472 9.42 -16.93 -0.87
C ARG A 472 9.13 -15.52 -1.38
N VAL A 473 8.07 -15.34 -2.16
CA VAL A 473 7.77 -14.09 -2.85
C VAL A 473 6.49 -13.47 -2.29
N VAL A 474 6.60 -12.24 -1.79
CA VAL A 474 5.48 -11.36 -1.47
C VAL A 474 5.35 -10.32 -2.58
N MET A 475 4.13 -10.09 -3.03
CA MET A 475 3.83 -9.08 -4.03
C MET A 475 3.15 -7.88 -3.38
N ASP A 476 3.65 -6.68 -3.67
CA ASP A 476 2.96 -5.44 -3.35
C ASP A 476 1.78 -5.24 -4.28
N VAL A 477 0.60 -4.96 -3.73
CA VAL A 477 -0.63 -4.79 -4.49
C VAL A 477 -1.32 -3.48 -4.13
N VAL A 478 -1.70 -2.73 -5.16
CA VAL A 478 -2.33 -1.42 -5.04
C VAL A 478 -3.74 -1.50 -5.57
N TYR A 479 -4.71 -1.82 -4.71
CA TYR A 479 -6.12 -1.86 -5.09
C TYR A 479 -6.90 -0.63 -4.62
N ASN A 480 -6.28 0.22 -3.82
CA ASN A 480 -6.93 1.39 -3.21
C ASN A 480 -7.14 2.55 -4.21
N HIS A 481 -6.46 2.54 -5.35
CA HIS A 481 -6.63 3.54 -6.41
C HIS A 481 -6.29 2.99 -7.81
N THR A 482 -6.49 3.79 -8.84
CA THR A 482 -6.08 3.54 -10.22
C THR A 482 -5.27 4.70 -10.77
N TYR A 483 -4.50 4.47 -11.85
CA TYR A 483 -3.78 5.50 -12.59
C TYR A 483 -4.71 6.64 -13.04
N ALA A 484 -5.88 6.31 -13.58
CA ALA A 484 -6.82 7.28 -14.14
C ALA A 484 -8.28 6.87 -13.89
N ALA A 485 -9.20 7.83 -13.94
CA ALA A 485 -10.64 7.64 -13.82
C ALA A 485 -11.40 8.44 -14.90
N GLY A 486 -12.72 8.33 -14.91
CA GLY A 486 -13.60 9.05 -15.83
C GLY A 486 -13.40 8.61 -17.28
N GLN A 487 -13.23 9.58 -18.18
CA GLN A 487 -13.05 9.36 -19.62
C GLN A 487 -11.59 9.56 -20.08
N ASP A 488 -10.64 9.55 -19.16
CA ASP A 488 -9.22 9.51 -19.53
C ASP A 488 -8.93 8.26 -20.38
N ASP A 489 -8.05 8.39 -21.37
CA ASP A 489 -7.77 7.29 -22.30
C ASP A 489 -7.15 6.06 -21.61
N ARG A 490 -6.50 6.23 -20.45
CA ARG A 490 -5.93 5.16 -19.63
C ARG A 490 -6.84 4.70 -18.48
N SER A 491 -8.05 5.26 -18.38
CA SER A 491 -9.07 4.76 -17.45
C SER A 491 -9.67 3.45 -18.00
N VAL A 492 -9.73 2.42 -17.18
CA VAL A 492 -10.32 1.14 -17.54
C VAL A 492 -11.71 1.00 -16.89
N LEU A 493 -11.80 1.13 -15.60
CA LEU A 493 -12.99 0.81 -14.81
C LEU A 493 -14.16 1.76 -15.11
N ASP A 494 -13.92 3.07 -15.09
CA ASP A 494 -14.97 4.08 -15.34
C ASP A 494 -15.41 4.15 -16.81
N ARG A 495 -14.61 3.65 -17.75
CA ARG A 495 -15.01 3.56 -19.16
C ARG A 495 -15.90 2.34 -19.42
N VAL A 496 -15.98 1.39 -18.48
CA VAL A 496 -16.88 0.22 -18.52
C VAL A 496 -18.14 0.47 -17.71
N VAL A 497 -18.01 0.89 -16.43
CA VAL A 497 -19.16 1.19 -15.55
C VAL A 497 -18.93 2.54 -14.87
N PRO A 498 -19.24 3.65 -15.57
CA PRO A 498 -19.00 4.99 -15.04
C PRO A 498 -19.65 5.23 -13.67
N GLY A 499 -18.84 5.72 -12.71
CA GLY A 499 -19.30 6.10 -11.38
C GLY A 499 -19.61 4.93 -10.44
N TYR A 500 -19.04 3.73 -10.70
CA TYR A 500 -19.24 2.57 -9.81
C TYR A 500 -17.98 2.11 -9.09
N TYR A 501 -16.88 1.89 -9.80
CA TYR A 501 -15.66 1.27 -9.23
C TYR A 501 -14.84 2.24 -8.38
N HIS A 502 -14.97 3.55 -8.62
CA HIS A 502 -14.29 4.58 -7.85
C HIS A 502 -15.18 5.10 -6.71
N ARG A 503 -14.53 5.51 -5.62
CA ARG A 503 -15.21 6.13 -4.47
C ARG A 503 -15.58 7.56 -4.80
N LEU A 504 -16.86 7.87 -4.65
CA LEU A 504 -17.39 9.18 -4.95
C LEU A 504 -17.55 10.00 -3.66
N LEU A 505 -17.24 11.28 -3.73
CA LEU A 505 -17.56 12.27 -2.73
C LEU A 505 -19.04 12.66 -2.79
N ASP A 506 -19.50 13.49 -1.86
CA ASP A 506 -20.92 13.88 -1.73
C ASP A 506 -21.48 14.62 -2.95
N ASP A 507 -20.64 15.21 -3.78
CA ASP A 507 -21.00 15.87 -5.04
C ASP A 507 -20.91 14.96 -6.28
N GLY A 508 -20.45 13.72 -6.12
CA GLY A 508 -20.25 12.76 -7.20
C GLY A 508 -18.86 12.82 -7.86
N SER A 509 -17.98 13.70 -7.41
CA SER A 509 -16.57 13.69 -7.84
C SER A 509 -15.83 12.49 -7.27
N VAL A 510 -14.78 12.02 -7.96
CA VAL A 510 -13.96 10.91 -7.49
C VAL A 510 -13.05 11.38 -6.36
N ALA A 511 -13.02 10.64 -5.25
CA ALA A 511 -12.11 10.88 -4.15
C ALA A 511 -10.65 10.62 -4.56
N THR A 512 -9.72 11.45 -4.06
CA THR A 512 -8.29 11.37 -4.41
C THR A 512 -7.38 11.54 -3.19
N SER A 513 -7.84 11.15 -2.01
CA SER A 513 -7.07 11.34 -0.77
C SER A 513 -5.81 10.49 -0.68
N THR A 514 -5.68 9.43 -1.49
CA THR A 514 -4.46 8.60 -1.56
C THR A 514 -3.35 9.28 -2.35
N CYS A 515 -3.59 9.66 -3.54
CA CYS A 515 -2.81 10.45 -4.51
C CYS A 515 -3.62 10.57 -5.81
N CYS A 516 -4.42 9.58 -6.05
CA CYS A 516 -4.93 9.20 -7.34
C CYS A 516 -6.42 8.85 -7.21
N PRO A 517 -7.15 8.51 -8.28
CA PRO A 517 -8.56 8.16 -8.19
C PRO A 517 -8.81 6.95 -7.29
N ASN A 518 -9.36 7.18 -6.09
CA ASN A 518 -9.61 6.12 -5.11
C ASN A 518 -10.67 5.14 -5.62
N THR A 519 -10.41 3.84 -5.45
CA THR A 519 -11.39 2.78 -5.69
C THR A 519 -12.33 2.61 -4.51
N ALA A 520 -13.43 1.93 -4.73
CA ALA A 520 -14.46 1.65 -3.74
C ALA A 520 -14.63 0.14 -3.49
N PRO A 521 -13.68 -0.54 -2.81
CA PRO A 521 -13.79 -1.97 -2.53
C PRO A 521 -14.94 -2.32 -1.57
N GLU A 522 -15.63 -1.33 -1.02
CA GLU A 522 -16.92 -1.48 -0.35
C GLU A 522 -18.08 -1.81 -1.31
N HIS A 523 -17.92 -1.55 -2.62
CA HIS A 523 -18.88 -1.96 -3.65
C HIS A 523 -18.61 -3.42 -4.06
N THR A 524 -19.68 -4.19 -4.22
CA THR A 524 -19.62 -5.64 -4.43
C THR A 524 -18.66 -6.06 -5.54
N MET A 525 -18.72 -5.43 -6.72
CA MET A 525 -17.90 -5.86 -7.86
C MET A 525 -16.46 -5.33 -7.81
N MET A 526 -16.20 -4.22 -7.11
CA MET A 526 -14.82 -3.81 -6.87
C MET A 526 -14.17 -4.72 -5.81
N GLY A 527 -14.88 -5.02 -4.71
CA GLY A 527 -14.42 -5.97 -3.72
C GLY A 527 -14.16 -7.36 -4.31
N LYS A 528 -15.02 -7.81 -5.25
CA LYS A 528 -14.82 -9.06 -6.01
C LYS A 528 -13.56 -9.00 -6.89
N LEU A 529 -13.32 -7.90 -7.61
CA LEU A 529 -12.13 -7.74 -8.45
C LEU A 529 -10.84 -7.88 -7.63
N VAL A 530 -10.79 -7.30 -6.42
CA VAL A 530 -9.67 -7.46 -5.49
C VAL A 530 -9.44 -8.94 -5.14
N VAL A 531 -10.50 -9.64 -4.72
CA VAL A 531 -10.40 -11.07 -4.34
C VAL A 531 -9.98 -11.95 -5.52
N ASP A 532 -10.60 -11.76 -6.68
CA ASP A 532 -10.32 -12.55 -7.89
C ASP A 532 -8.87 -12.35 -8.38
N SER A 533 -8.38 -11.10 -8.31
CA SER A 533 -7.01 -10.75 -8.68
C SER A 533 -5.99 -11.44 -7.76
N VAL A 534 -6.16 -11.32 -6.46
CA VAL A 534 -5.27 -11.96 -5.45
C VAL A 534 -5.25 -13.49 -5.64
N VAL A 535 -6.41 -14.11 -5.84
CA VAL A 535 -6.50 -15.57 -6.10
C VAL A 535 -5.78 -15.94 -7.40
N THR A 536 -5.87 -15.12 -8.43
CA THR A 536 -5.17 -15.36 -9.71
C THR A 536 -3.65 -15.28 -9.53
N TRP A 537 -3.13 -14.28 -8.81
CA TRP A 537 -1.71 -14.19 -8.51
C TRP A 537 -1.22 -15.40 -7.70
N ALA A 538 -1.97 -15.80 -6.68
CA ALA A 538 -1.63 -16.97 -5.85
C ALA A 538 -1.55 -18.26 -6.67
N ARG A 539 -2.58 -18.54 -7.50
CA ARG A 539 -2.66 -19.78 -8.29
C ARG A 539 -1.74 -19.79 -9.50
N ALA A 540 -1.81 -18.74 -10.33
CA ALA A 540 -1.18 -18.76 -11.65
C ALA A 540 0.30 -18.39 -11.59
N TYR A 541 0.71 -17.61 -10.60
CA TYR A 541 2.09 -17.14 -10.44
C TYR A 541 2.77 -17.68 -9.19
N LYS A 542 2.05 -18.46 -8.36
CA LYS A 542 2.56 -19.09 -7.13
C LYS A 542 3.19 -18.10 -6.17
N VAL A 543 2.62 -16.88 -6.06
CA VAL A 543 3.04 -15.87 -5.09
C VAL A 543 2.73 -16.33 -3.66
N ASP A 544 3.61 -16.05 -2.71
CA ASP A 544 3.58 -16.56 -1.33
C ASP A 544 3.00 -15.58 -0.31
N GLY A 545 2.77 -14.34 -0.71
CA GLY A 545 2.20 -13.34 0.16
C GLY A 545 1.79 -12.08 -0.58
N PHE A 546 1.03 -11.21 0.10
CA PHE A 546 0.58 -9.93 -0.44
C PHE A 546 0.73 -8.83 0.61
N ARG A 547 1.33 -7.72 0.23
CA ARG A 547 1.30 -6.46 0.96
C ARG A 547 0.29 -5.56 0.29
N PHE A 548 -0.70 -5.09 1.04
CA PHE A 548 -1.71 -4.15 0.54
C PHE A 548 -1.27 -2.72 0.80
N ASP A 549 -1.00 -1.99 -0.28
CA ASP A 549 -0.79 -0.55 -0.24
C ASP A 549 -2.04 0.12 0.33
N LEU A 550 -1.84 1.08 1.26
CA LEU A 550 -2.91 1.83 1.92
C LEU A 550 -4.12 0.94 2.31
N MET A 551 -3.85 -0.20 2.93
CA MET A 551 -4.87 -1.19 3.34
C MET A 551 -6.02 -0.56 4.15
N GLY A 552 -5.76 0.53 4.89
CA GLY A 552 -6.76 1.30 5.63
C GLY A 552 -7.86 1.93 4.75
N HIS A 553 -7.66 2.02 3.42
CA HIS A 553 -8.67 2.43 2.45
C HIS A 553 -9.61 1.30 2.02
N HIS A 554 -9.36 0.06 2.46
CA HIS A 554 -10.24 -1.08 2.25
C HIS A 554 -11.14 -1.32 3.45
N PRO A 555 -12.37 -1.84 3.24
CA PRO A 555 -13.15 -2.43 4.32
C PRO A 555 -12.42 -3.64 4.93
N LYS A 556 -12.44 -3.76 6.25
CA LYS A 556 -11.99 -4.97 6.95
C LYS A 556 -12.63 -6.25 6.38
N SER A 557 -13.92 -6.18 6.05
CA SER A 557 -14.66 -7.29 5.44
C SER A 557 -14.08 -7.73 4.09
N ASN A 558 -13.52 -6.81 3.29
CA ASN A 558 -12.86 -7.15 2.03
C ASN A 558 -11.54 -7.91 2.28
N MET A 559 -10.72 -7.47 3.25
CA MET A 559 -9.49 -8.18 3.64
C MET A 559 -9.78 -9.59 4.17
N LEU A 560 -10.83 -9.74 4.98
CA LEU A 560 -11.27 -11.06 5.46
C LEU A 560 -11.80 -11.94 4.31
N ALA A 561 -12.45 -11.36 3.30
CA ALA A 561 -12.88 -12.08 2.10
C ALA A 561 -11.67 -12.57 1.28
N VAL A 562 -10.62 -11.75 1.15
CA VAL A 562 -9.33 -12.16 0.55
C VAL A 562 -8.75 -13.36 1.29
N ARG A 563 -8.61 -13.26 2.63
CA ARG A 563 -8.08 -14.38 3.44
C ARG A 563 -8.91 -15.66 3.25
N ALA A 564 -10.23 -15.55 3.36
CA ALA A 564 -11.14 -16.68 3.18
C ALA A 564 -11.09 -17.28 1.76
N ALA A 565 -10.81 -16.49 0.74
CA ALA A 565 -10.66 -16.97 -0.63
C ALA A 565 -9.34 -17.73 -0.83
N LEU A 566 -8.25 -17.21 -0.26
CA LEU A 566 -6.95 -17.89 -0.26
C LEU A 566 -7.00 -19.21 0.52
N ASP A 567 -7.60 -19.26 1.70
CA ASP A 567 -7.72 -20.47 2.54
C ASP A 567 -8.41 -21.64 1.84
N ARG A 568 -9.19 -21.37 0.78
CA ARG A 568 -9.81 -22.41 -0.04
C ARG A 568 -8.87 -23.05 -1.07
N LEU A 569 -7.70 -22.46 -1.33
CA LEU A 569 -6.71 -23.02 -2.25
C LEU A 569 -5.96 -24.17 -1.58
N THR A 570 -5.82 -25.27 -2.30
CA THR A 570 -5.16 -26.47 -1.79
C THR A 570 -4.10 -26.98 -2.77
N PRO A 571 -2.99 -27.58 -2.29
CA PRO A 571 -1.94 -28.11 -3.14
C PRO A 571 -2.45 -29.08 -4.22
N ASP A 572 -3.35 -29.98 -3.85
CA ASP A 572 -3.85 -31.01 -4.76
C ASP A 572 -4.72 -30.50 -5.91
N ARG A 573 -5.47 -29.43 -5.66
CA ARG A 573 -6.39 -28.86 -6.65
C ARG A 573 -5.80 -27.65 -7.38
N ASP A 574 -5.10 -26.81 -6.64
CA ASP A 574 -4.68 -25.48 -7.11
C ASP A 574 -3.17 -25.36 -7.29
N GLY A 575 -2.38 -26.37 -6.85
CA GLY A 575 -0.93 -26.37 -6.90
C GLY A 575 -0.25 -25.43 -5.89
N VAL A 576 -1.02 -24.85 -4.96
CA VAL A 576 -0.55 -23.95 -3.91
C VAL A 576 -1.31 -24.19 -2.60
N ASP A 577 -0.63 -24.03 -1.46
CA ASP A 577 -1.24 -24.01 -0.13
C ASP A 577 -1.64 -22.58 0.24
N GLY A 578 -2.92 -22.28 0.08
CA GLY A 578 -3.44 -20.93 0.34
C GLY A 578 -3.38 -20.52 1.80
N SER A 579 -3.41 -21.47 2.75
CA SER A 579 -3.32 -21.19 4.18
C SER A 579 -1.94 -20.70 4.60
N SER A 580 -0.90 -21.02 3.82
CA SER A 580 0.48 -20.56 4.04
C SER A 580 0.81 -19.20 3.41
N ILE A 581 -0.13 -18.61 2.66
CA ILE A 581 0.06 -17.30 2.03
C ILE A 581 -0.08 -16.20 3.08
N VAL A 582 0.96 -15.38 3.23
CA VAL A 582 0.99 -14.30 4.23
C VAL A 582 0.28 -13.04 3.70
N LEU A 583 -0.40 -12.31 4.61
CA LEU A 583 -1.09 -11.07 4.31
C LEU A 583 -0.69 -9.98 5.30
N TYR A 584 -0.34 -8.82 4.80
CA TYR A 584 -0.13 -7.62 5.60
C TYR A 584 -0.30 -6.35 4.77
N GLY A 585 -0.31 -5.18 5.40
CA GLY A 585 -0.43 -3.93 4.67
C GLY A 585 -0.36 -2.69 5.54
N GLU A 586 -0.57 -1.55 4.92
CA GLU A 586 -0.56 -0.25 5.57
C GLU A 586 -1.95 0.07 6.14
N GLY A 587 -2.07 -0.11 7.45
CA GLY A 587 -3.32 0.11 8.18
C GLY A 587 -3.53 1.56 8.64
N TRP A 588 -3.23 2.56 7.78
CA TRP A 588 -3.35 3.98 8.12
C TRP A 588 -4.81 4.45 8.09
N ASP A 589 -5.18 5.26 9.08
CA ASP A 589 -6.52 5.86 9.20
C ASP A 589 -6.50 7.32 8.73
N PHE A 590 -6.89 7.57 7.47
CA PHE A 590 -6.91 8.92 6.90
C PHE A 590 -7.87 9.03 5.70
N GLY A 591 -8.01 10.25 5.15
CA GLY A 591 -8.82 10.51 3.96
C GLY A 591 -10.33 10.51 4.23
N GLU A 592 -11.12 10.31 3.18
CA GLU A 592 -12.59 10.33 3.24
C GLU A 592 -13.20 9.12 3.97
N VAL A 593 -12.39 8.13 4.30
CA VAL A 593 -12.79 6.94 5.05
C VAL A 593 -12.41 7.01 6.54
N ALA A 594 -11.63 8.03 6.93
CA ALA A 594 -11.08 8.16 8.28
C ALA A 594 -12.13 8.02 9.39
N GLY A 595 -11.73 7.37 10.50
CA GLY A 595 -12.60 7.14 11.64
C GLY A 595 -13.80 6.24 11.34
N GLY A 596 -13.74 5.44 10.29
CA GLY A 596 -14.84 4.56 9.88
C GLY A 596 -16.01 5.31 9.21
N ALA A 597 -15.76 6.50 8.64
CA ALA A 597 -16.81 7.35 8.07
C ALA A 597 -17.67 6.66 7.00
N ARG A 598 -17.10 5.71 6.27
CA ARG A 598 -17.79 4.97 5.18
C ARG A 598 -18.08 3.51 5.54
N PHE A 599 -17.18 2.87 6.27
CA PHE A 599 -17.23 1.44 6.66
C PHE A 599 -16.21 1.17 7.77
N GLU A 600 -16.23 -0.02 8.38
CA GLU A 600 -15.13 -0.47 9.25
C GLU A 600 -13.88 -0.69 8.40
N GLN A 601 -12.89 0.21 8.53
CA GLN A 601 -11.65 0.18 7.78
C GLN A 601 -10.73 -0.97 8.24
N ALA A 602 -9.81 -1.41 7.35
CA ALA A 602 -8.75 -2.34 7.70
C ALA A 602 -7.52 -1.57 8.27
N THR A 603 -7.70 -0.93 9.43
CA THR A 603 -6.64 -0.17 10.12
C THR A 603 -5.83 -1.05 11.07
N GLN A 604 -4.70 -0.52 11.57
CA GLN A 604 -3.89 -1.17 12.60
C GLN A 604 -4.73 -1.68 13.78
N ILE A 605 -5.67 -0.86 14.27
CA ILE A 605 -6.49 -1.19 15.43
C ILE A 605 -7.57 -2.21 15.09
N THR A 606 -8.25 -2.05 13.97
CA THR A 606 -9.39 -2.90 13.60
C THR A 606 -8.98 -4.27 13.10
N MET A 607 -7.75 -4.41 12.59
CA MET A 607 -7.20 -5.69 12.11
C MET A 607 -6.68 -6.60 13.24
N ALA A 608 -6.56 -6.11 14.46
CA ALA A 608 -6.17 -6.94 15.62
C ALA A 608 -7.02 -8.20 15.76
N GLY A 609 -6.39 -9.36 15.88
CA GLY A 609 -7.05 -10.66 16.00
C GLY A 609 -7.47 -11.30 14.67
N THR A 610 -7.10 -10.73 13.54
CA THR A 610 -7.41 -11.28 12.21
C THR A 610 -6.30 -12.16 11.61
N GLY A 611 -5.09 -12.09 12.17
CA GLY A 611 -3.90 -12.74 11.62
C GLY A 611 -3.32 -12.02 10.39
N ILE A 612 -3.86 -10.85 10.00
CA ILE A 612 -3.35 -10.00 8.92
C ILE A 612 -2.45 -8.92 9.54
N GLY A 613 -1.21 -8.83 9.07
CA GLY A 613 -0.20 -7.93 9.63
C GLY A 613 -0.39 -6.47 9.24
N THR A 614 0.11 -5.56 10.08
CA THR A 614 0.17 -4.12 9.77
C THR A 614 1.53 -3.54 10.16
N PHE A 615 2.00 -2.54 9.39
CA PHE A 615 3.26 -1.87 9.65
C PHE A 615 3.26 -1.13 10.99
N ASN A 616 4.37 -1.28 11.75
CA ASN A 616 4.56 -0.69 13.07
C ASN A 616 5.39 0.60 13.01
N ASP A 617 4.75 1.71 12.74
CA ASP A 617 5.37 3.04 12.71
C ASP A 617 5.85 3.53 14.10
N ARG A 618 5.28 3.01 15.21
CA ARG A 618 5.64 3.41 16.58
C ARG A 618 7.09 3.09 16.90
N LEU A 619 7.52 1.86 16.60
CA LEU A 619 8.91 1.46 16.81
C LEU A 619 9.84 2.23 15.86
N ARG A 620 9.48 2.35 14.57
CA ARG A 620 10.26 3.12 13.59
C ARG A 620 10.57 4.52 14.11
N ASP A 621 9.53 5.25 14.54
CA ASP A 621 9.66 6.65 14.98
C ASP A 621 10.40 6.75 16.31
N GLY A 622 10.18 5.85 17.26
CA GLY A 622 10.94 5.78 18.52
C GLY A 622 12.43 5.52 18.30
N VAL A 623 12.79 4.69 17.31
CA VAL A 623 14.18 4.36 16.98
C VAL A 623 14.84 5.48 16.16
N ARG A 624 14.23 5.88 15.04
CA ARG A 624 14.78 6.90 14.13
C ARG A 624 14.72 8.29 14.75
N GLY A 625 13.62 8.60 15.44
CA GLY A 625 13.27 9.92 15.93
C GLY A 625 12.51 10.75 14.91
N GLY A 626 11.56 11.53 15.41
CA GLY A 626 10.65 12.31 14.58
C GLY A 626 9.68 11.45 13.79
N GLY A 627 9.05 12.05 12.80
CA GLY A 627 8.14 11.41 11.87
C GLY A 627 8.53 11.68 10.41
N PRO A 628 7.87 11.02 9.44
CA PRO A 628 8.24 11.10 8.02
C PRO A 628 7.98 12.48 7.38
N PHE A 629 7.19 13.34 8.04
CA PHE A 629 6.79 14.66 7.50
C PHE A 629 7.35 15.84 8.29
N ASP A 630 8.33 15.59 9.17
CA ASP A 630 8.92 16.64 10.00
C ASP A 630 9.58 17.75 9.16
N ALA A 631 9.39 18.99 9.58
CA ALA A 631 10.03 20.13 8.94
C ALA A 631 11.56 20.12 9.13
N ASP A 632 12.04 19.69 10.30
CA ASP A 632 13.47 19.51 10.57
C ASP A 632 13.83 18.00 10.54
N PRO A 633 14.59 17.53 9.54
CA PRO A 633 14.93 16.11 9.40
C PRO A 633 15.92 15.61 10.48
N ARG A 634 16.42 16.51 11.35
CA ARG A 634 17.45 16.22 12.35
C ARG A 634 16.87 15.81 13.73
N LEU A 635 15.55 15.63 13.84
CA LEU A 635 14.94 15.18 15.10
C LEU A 635 15.42 13.77 15.46
N GLN A 636 16.01 13.65 16.65
CA GLN A 636 16.64 12.41 17.10
C GLN A 636 15.67 11.52 17.90
N GLY A 637 15.90 10.21 17.87
CA GLY A 637 15.29 9.18 18.71
C GLY A 637 16.34 8.29 19.38
N PHE A 638 15.93 7.13 19.82
CA PHE A 638 16.81 6.17 20.51
C PHE A 638 18.02 5.76 19.66
N GLY A 639 17.80 5.32 18.43
CA GLY A 639 18.83 4.84 17.49
C GLY A 639 19.64 5.94 16.81
N SER A 640 19.33 7.22 17.05
CA SER A 640 20.04 8.36 16.47
C SER A 640 20.66 9.31 17.49
N GLY A 641 20.66 8.93 18.79
CA GLY A 641 21.44 9.59 19.83
C GLY A 641 20.75 10.69 20.62
N LEU A 642 19.39 10.73 20.65
CA LEU A 642 18.65 11.67 21.48
C LEU A 642 19.19 11.65 22.92
N PHE A 643 19.47 12.80 23.52
CA PHE A 643 20.02 12.97 24.87
C PHE A 643 21.41 12.38 25.07
N THR A 644 21.74 11.20 24.57
CA THR A 644 23.00 10.48 24.83
C THR A 644 24.16 11.00 23.98
N ALA A 645 23.87 11.47 22.76
CA ALA A 645 24.78 12.11 21.83
C ALA A 645 23.99 13.14 20.98
N PRO A 646 23.55 14.25 21.61
CA PRO A 646 22.63 15.18 20.97
C PRO A 646 23.33 15.94 19.83
N ASN A 647 22.59 16.10 18.70
CA ASN A 647 22.96 17.05 17.66
C ASN A 647 22.46 18.48 18.06
N ALA A 648 22.86 19.48 17.30
CA ALA A 648 22.51 20.88 17.61
C ALA A 648 21.11 21.30 17.09
N ALA A 649 20.22 20.38 16.73
CA ALA A 649 18.89 20.72 16.20
C ALA A 649 17.99 21.29 17.30
N PRO A 650 17.46 22.51 17.13
CA PRO A 650 16.62 23.15 18.14
C PRO A 650 15.34 22.36 18.45
N GLY A 651 14.80 21.62 17.48
CA GLY A 651 13.61 20.78 17.62
C GLY A 651 13.77 19.64 18.63
N ASN A 652 15.01 19.25 19.00
CA ASN A 652 15.27 18.28 20.05
C ASN A 652 14.96 18.83 21.46
N GLY A 653 14.90 20.14 21.63
CA GLY A 653 14.56 20.77 22.89
C GLY A 653 15.71 20.79 23.91
N THR A 654 15.38 21.11 25.16
CA THR A 654 16.32 21.13 26.28
C THR A 654 16.75 19.71 26.67
N GLU A 655 17.86 19.60 27.42
CA GLU A 655 18.36 18.31 27.92
C GLU A 655 17.28 17.52 28.70
N ALA A 656 16.50 18.22 29.54
CA ALA A 656 15.43 17.57 30.30
C ALA A 656 14.31 17.04 29.38
N GLN A 657 13.95 17.80 28.33
CA GLN A 657 12.98 17.36 27.31
C GLN A 657 13.51 16.19 26.48
N GLN A 658 14.75 16.24 26.06
CA GLN A 658 15.41 15.15 25.35
C GLN A 658 15.42 13.86 26.19
N ARG A 659 15.78 13.98 27.48
CA ARG A 659 15.75 12.83 28.39
C ARG A 659 14.34 12.24 28.55
N ALA A 660 13.35 13.08 28.74
CA ALA A 660 11.97 12.62 28.90
C ALA A 660 11.44 11.93 27.62
N ARG A 661 11.73 12.51 26.45
CA ARG A 661 11.34 11.92 25.16
C ARG A 661 12.08 10.59 24.90
N LEU A 662 13.39 10.53 25.15
CA LEU A 662 14.16 9.27 24.98
C LEU A 662 13.59 8.14 25.85
N LEU A 663 13.23 8.43 27.10
CA LEU A 663 12.63 7.42 27.98
C LEU A 663 11.25 6.99 27.49
N HIS A 664 10.47 7.89 26.90
CA HIS A 664 9.21 7.56 26.25
C HIS A 664 9.42 6.74 24.96
N ASP A 665 10.40 7.10 24.14
CA ASP A 665 10.80 6.33 22.96
C ASP A 665 11.22 4.90 23.34
N GLN A 666 11.93 4.74 24.49
CA GLN A 666 12.25 3.42 25.03
C GLN A 666 11.00 2.61 25.38
N ASP A 667 9.94 3.24 25.91
CA ASP A 667 8.66 2.56 26.17
C ASP A 667 7.97 2.14 24.86
N LEU A 668 7.96 2.99 23.81
CA LEU A 668 7.46 2.64 22.47
C LEU A 668 8.21 1.44 21.88
N ILE A 669 9.55 1.46 21.98
CA ILE A 669 10.40 0.36 21.47
C ILE A 669 10.13 -0.94 22.25
N LYS A 670 9.99 -0.90 23.58
CA LYS A 670 9.65 -2.09 24.39
C LYS A 670 8.33 -2.71 23.94
N VAL A 671 7.30 -1.88 23.68
CA VAL A 671 6.03 -2.35 23.12
C VAL A 671 6.25 -2.99 21.75
N GLY A 672 7.03 -2.34 20.86
CA GLY A 672 7.37 -2.89 19.54
C GLY A 672 8.12 -4.23 19.63
N LEU A 673 9.08 -4.35 20.55
CA LEU A 673 9.85 -5.59 20.79
C LEU A 673 8.97 -6.76 21.26
N THR A 674 7.77 -6.51 21.76
CA THR A 674 6.79 -7.56 22.13
C THR A 674 5.81 -7.91 20.99
N GLY A 675 6.08 -7.52 19.75
CA GLY A 675 5.14 -7.67 18.64
C GLY A 675 3.98 -6.68 18.71
N ASN A 676 4.20 -5.56 19.33
CA ASN A 676 3.26 -4.44 19.46
C ASN A 676 1.94 -4.81 20.16
N LEU A 677 2.00 -5.77 21.09
CA LEU A 677 0.83 -6.30 21.79
C LEU A 677 0.12 -5.24 22.64
N ARG A 678 -1.18 -5.06 22.41
CA ARG A 678 -2.04 -4.11 23.15
C ARG A 678 -2.09 -4.40 24.63
N ASP A 679 -2.22 -5.65 25.01
CA ASP A 679 -2.50 -6.06 26.39
C ASP A 679 -1.22 -6.49 27.13
N TYR A 680 -0.02 -6.40 26.53
CA TYR A 680 1.24 -6.68 27.17
C TYR A 680 1.53 -5.70 28.33
N ARG A 681 1.80 -6.23 29.52
CA ARG A 681 2.01 -5.46 30.76
C ARG A 681 3.49 -5.36 31.10
N PHE A 682 3.92 -4.15 31.42
CA PHE A 682 5.28 -3.88 31.87
C PHE A 682 5.33 -2.61 32.73
N THR A 683 6.45 -2.39 33.43
CA THR A 683 6.66 -1.12 34.16
C THR A 683 7.26 -0.10 33.18
N ALA A 684 6.54 0.97 32.84
CA ALA A 684 7.02 2.03 31.98
C ALA A 684 8.10 2.90 32.64
N SER A 685 8.78 3.73 31.85
CA SER A 685 9.78 4.70 32.31
C SER A 685 9.27 5.66 33.40
N SER A 686 7.98 5.87 33.46
CA SER A 686 7.30 6.61 34.53
C SER A 686 7.31 5.90 35.90
N GLY A 687 7.68 4.62 35.95
CA GLY A 687 7.58 3.76 37.14
C GLY A 687 6.19 3.17 37.36
N ARG A 688 5.23 3.41 36.48
CA ARG A 688 3.88 2.84 36.56
C ARG A 688 3.82 1.53 35.76
N GLU A 689 3.04 0.59 36.24
CA GLU A 689 2.62 -0.56 35.42
C GLU A 689 1.57 -0.09 34.40
N VAL A 690 1.81 -0.42 33.13
CA VAL A 690 0.94 -0.06 32.01
C VAL A 690 0.79 -1.24 31.06
N THR A 691 -0.24 -1.21 30.24
CA THR A 691 -0.34 -2.09 29.04
C THR A 691 0.28 -1.40 27.84
N GLY A 692 0.61 -2.16 26.79
CA GLY A 692 1.07 -1.61 25.52
C GLY A 692 0.10 -0.58 24.93
N GLY A 693 -1.22 -0.84 25.06
CA GLY A 693 -2.27 0.07 24.63
C GLY A 693 -2.42 1.36 25.45
N GLU A 694 -1.87 1.40 26.67
CA GLU A 694 -1.84 2.61 27.51
C GLU A 694 -0.61 3.49 27.30
N VAL A 695 0.38 3.02 26.56
CA VAL A 695 1.51 3.85 26.13
C VAL A 695 1.02 4.75 24.99
N ASP A 696 1.18 6.06 25.16
CA ASP A 696 0.71 7.04 24.18
C ASP A 696 1.65 7.13 22.97
N TYR A 697 1.10 7.14 21.79
CA TYR A 697 1.80 7.47 20.55
C TYR A 697 1.00 8.55 19.80
N ASN A 698 1.34 9.81 20.03
CA ASN A 698 0.68 10.96 19.37
C ASN A 698 -0.86 10.95 19.51
N GLY A 699 -1.37 10.54 20.69
CA GLY A 699 -2.81 10.43 20.95
C GLY A 699 -3.46 9.11 20.53
N ALA A 700 -2.69 8.17 19.97
CA ALA A 700 -3.11 6.81 19.66
C ALA A 700 -2.41 5.78 20.58
N PRO A 701 -2.93 4.56 20.75
CA PRO A 701 -2.25 3.51 21.49
C PRO A 701 -0.96 3.07 20.76
N ALA A 702 0.13 2.88 21.53
CA ALA A 702 1.35 2.28 20.99
C ALA A 702 1.13 0.80 20.65
N GLY A 703 0.66 0.00 21.60
CA GLY A 703 0.29 -1.39 21.36
C GLY A 703 -1.13 -1.51 20.80
N TYR A 704 -1.28 -2.26 19.70
CA TYR A 704 -2.58 -2.43 19.03
C TYR A 704 -2.86 -3.86 18.56
N THR A 705 -1.87 -4.75 18.50
CA THR A 705 -2.03 -6.13 18.02
C THR A 705 -2.63 -7.05 19.09
N ALA A 706 -3.27 -8.13 18.68
CA ALA A 706 -3.70 -9.23 19.53
C ALA A 706 -2.71 -10.41 19.53
N HIS A 707 -1.95 -10.56 18.43
CA HIS A 707 -0.92 -11.58 18.26
C HIS A 707 0.38 -10.96 17.73
N PRO A 708 1.56 -11.48 18.11
CA PRO A 708 2.82 -10.86 17.71
C PRO A 708 3.03 -10.87 16.17
N GLY A 709 2.54 -11.88 15.45
CA GLY A 709 2.63 -11.96 13.99
C GLY A 709 1.80 -10.91 13.24
N GLU A 710 0.96 -10.13 13.93
CA GLU A 710 0.21 -9.02 13.34
C GLU A 710 1.02 -7.70 13.28
N ALA A 711 2.23 -7.68 13.86
CA ALA A 711 3.14 -6.54 13.76
C ALA A 711 4.20 -6.78 12.69
N VAL A 712 4.24 -5.91 11.67
CA VAL A 712 5.35 -5.82 10.72
C VAL A 712 6.28 -4.73 11.20
N THR A 713 7.40 -5.15 11.81
CA THR A 713 8.32 -4.27 12.53
C THR A 713 9.48 -3.86 11.62
N TYR A 714 9.69 -2.57 11.47
CA TYR A 714 10.68 -2.00 10.55
C TYR A 714 11.29 -0.71 11.11
N VAL A 715 12.40 -0.30 10.55
CA VAL A 715 13.05 0.99 10.82
C VAL A 715 13.20 1.84 9.57
N ASP A 716 13.13 1.23 8.38
CA ASP A 716 13.02 1.90 7.08
C ASP A 716 12.27 1.01 6.06
N ALA A 717 11.80 1.61 4.99
CA ALA A 717 11.15 0.99 3.85
C ALA A 717 11.49 1.78 2.57
N HIS A 718 10.89 1.43 1.44
CA HIS A 718 11.05 2.24 0.22
C HIS A 718 10.58 3.68 0.40
N ASP A 719 9.51 3.89 1.17
CA ASP A 719 8.98 5.20 1.56
C ASP A 719 9.91 5.93 2.53
N ASN A 720 10.08 7.21 2.32
CA ASN A 720 10.94 8.11 3.07
C ASN A 720 12.45 7.83 2.85
N GLU A 721 13.30 8.46 3.66
CA GLU A 721 14.75 8.26 3.58
C GLU A 721 15.11 6.83 3.95
N THR A 722 16.14 6.27 3.29
CA THR A 722 16.79 5.05 3.79
C THR A 722 17.26 5.26 5.23
N LEU A 723 17.47 4.16 5.96
CA LEU A 723 18.00 4.28 7.34
C LEU A 723 19.34 5.02 7.38
N TYR A 724 20.21 4.78 6.40
CA TYR A 724 21.50 5.48 6.31
C TYR A 724 21.31 6.99 6.11
N ASP A 725 20.45 7.40 5.21
CA ASP A 725 20.15 8.80 4.94
C ASP A 725 19.49 9.49 6.14
N ALA A 726 18.56 8.83 6.80
CA ALA A 726 17.96 9.33 8.03
C ALA A 726 19.02 9.53 9.14
N LEU A 727 19.92 8.57 9.32
CA LEU A 727 21.01 8.68 10.30
C LEU A 727 22.05 9.74 9.89
N ALA A 728 22.26 9.98 8.59
CA ALA A 728 23.13 11.07 8.13
C ALA A 728 22.60 12.44 8.56
N TYR A 729 21.28 12.67 8.51
CA TYR A 729 20.68 13.89 9.06
C TYR A 729 20.74 13.98 10.58
N LYS A 730 20.55 12.87 11.30
CA LYS A 730 20.19 12.86 12.72
C LYS A 730 21.38 12.69 13.65
N LEU A 731 22.40 11.91 13.26
CA LEU A 731 23.61 11.75 14.08
C LEU A 731 24.43 13.04 14.11
N PRO A 732 25.16 13.32 15.21
CA PRO A 732 26.14 14.41 15.23
C PRO A 732 27.11 14.29 14.04
N GLN A 733 27.47 15.41 13.43
CA GLN A 733 28.24 15.43 12.19
C GLN A 733 29.64 14.84 12.36
N ASP A 734 30.22 14.99 13.53
CA ASP A 734 31.53 14.44 13.92
C ASP A 734 31.51 12.93 14.25
N THR A 735 30.35 12.26 14.08
CA THR A 735 30.25 10.81 14.27
C THR A 735 31.03 10.08 13.20
N SER A 736 32.07 9.31 13.60
CA SER A 736 32.88 8.55 12.66
C SER A 736 32.07 7.49 11.89
N MET A 737 32.56 7.09 10.70
CA MET A 737 31.91 6.06 9.89
C MET A 737 31.74 4.74 10.67
N GLU A 738 32.71 4.34 11.47
CA GLU A 738 32.57 3.15 12.30
C GLU A 738 31.40 3.24 13.29
N HIS A 739 31.20 4.40 13.91
CA HIS A 739 30.07 4.61 14.81
C HIS A 739 28.75 4.74 14.05
N ARG A 740 28.73 5.25 12.80
CA ARG A 740 27.55 5.26 11.93
C ARG A 740 27.13 3.84 11.58
N VAL A 741 28.07 2.98 11.20
CA VAL A 741 27.81 1.54 10.97
C VAL A 741 27.21 0.87 12.21
N ARG A 742 27.74 1.19 13.41
CA ARG A 742 27.21 0.62 14.66
C ARG A 742 25.79 1.09 14.95
N MET A 743 25.48 2.36 14.76
CA MET A 743 24.12 2.90 14.96
C MET A 743 23.14 2.34 13.93
N GLN A 744 23.55 2.14 12.67
CA GLN A 744 22.78 1.44 11.65
C GLN A 744 22.42 0.03 12.10
N SER A 745 23.41 -0.74 12.53
CA SER A 745 23.23 -2.12 13.00
C SER A 745 22.35 -2.18 14.25
N LEU A 746 22.54 -1.23 15.18
CA LEU A 746 21.71 -1.15 16.40
C LEU A 746 20.25 -0.81 16.08
N ALA A 747 20.00 0.12 15.15
CA ALA A 747 18.63 0.43 14.72
C ALA A 747 17.96 -0.79 14.06
N LEU A 748 18.64 -1.47 13.11
CA LEU A 748 18.13 -2.71 12.50
C LEU A 748 17.88 -3.82 13.53
N SER A 749 18.72 -3.93 14.57
CA SER A 749 18.56 -4.97 15.60
C SER A 749 17.24 -4.85 16.36
N THR A 750 16.64 -3.66 16.47
CA THR A 750 15.34 -3.46 17.14
C THR A 750 14.18 -4.05 16.34
N ALA A 751 14.28 -4.09 15.02
CA ALA A 751 13.33 -4.78 14.16
C ALA A 751 13.59 -6.29 14.11
N LEU A 752 14.85 -6.70 14.12
CA LEU A 752 15.25 -8.10 13.94
C LEU A 752 15.11 -8.96 15.21
N LEU A 753 15.42 -8.43 16.40
CA LEU A 753 15.48 -9.20 17.64
C LEU A 753 14.21 -9.07 18.52
N GLY A 754 13.15 -8.45 17.99
CA GLY A 754 11.83 -8.42 18.64
C GLY A 754 10.95 -9.61 18.26
N GLN A 755 9.76 -9.66 18.86
CA GLN A 755 8.69 -10.56 18.47
C GLN A 755 7.96 -10.00 17.23
N GLY A 756 7.36 -10.87 16.43
CA GLY A 756 6.65 -10.48 15.20
C GLY A 756 7.54 -10.49 13.96
N THR A 757 6.98 -10.01 12.85
CA THR A 757 7.63 -10.01 11.55
C THR A 757 8.73 -8.96 11.49
N ALA A 758 9.94 -9.36 11.14
CA ALA A 758 11.02 -8.43 10.83
C ALA A 758 10.96 -7.97 9.36
N PHE A 759 11.06 -6.67 9.12
CA PHE A 759 11.01 -6.11 7.77
C PHE A 759 12.18 -5.18 7.53
N VAL A 760 12.87 -5.34 6.39
CA VAL A 760 14.10 -4.61 6.05
C VAL A 760 14.04 -4.16 4.59
N HIS A 761 14.38 -2.89 4.34
CA HIS A 761 14.52 -2.33 3.00
C HIS A 761 15.85 -2.79 2.36
N ALA A 762 15.79 -3.19 1.08
CA ALA A 762 16.97 -3.68 0.34
C ALA A 762 18.12 -2.67 0.31
N GLY A 763 19.26 -3.11 0.79
CA GLY A 763 20.47 -2.32 0.89
C GLY A 763 20.70 -1.67 2.26
N SER A 764 19.74 -1.72 3.20
CA SER A 764 19.93 -1.19 4.56
C SER A 764 21.06 -1.90 5.29
N GLU A 765 21.22 -3.20 5.05
CA GLU A 765 22.36 -4.02 5.52
C GLU A 765 23.71 -3.61 4.90
N ARG A 766 23.68 -2.82 3.82
CA ARG A 766 24.84 -2.35 3.05
C ARG A 766 24.99 -0.82 3.09
N LEU A 767 24.32 -0.15 4.01
CA LEU A 767 24.34 1.31 4.17
C LEU A 767 23.82 2.07 2.93
N ARG A 768 22.90 1.50 2.17
CA ARG A 768 22.34 2.12 0.95
C ARG A 768 21.87 3.53 1.22
N SER A 769 22.22 4.45 0.34
CA SER A 769 21.73 5.82 0.30
C SER A 769 20.99 6.09 -1.00
N LYS A 770 19.93 6.87 -0.92
CA LYS A 770 19.24 7.50 -2.04
C LYS A 770 19.58 9.00 -2.12
N SER A 771 20.79 9.37 -1.63
CA SER A 771 21.26 10.76 -1.61
C SER A 771 20.31 11.71 -0.86
N LEU A 772 19.79 11.25 0.30
CA LEU A 772 18.85 11.97 1.15
C LEU A 772 17.47 12.21 0.52
N ASP A 773 17.12 11.46 -0.51
CA ASP A 773 15.80 11.53 -1.14
C ASP A 773 14.75 10.83 -0.26
N ARG A 774 13.77 11.61 0.20
CA ARG A 774 12.68 11.09 1.02
C ARG A 774 11.52 10.50 0.20
N ASN A 775 11.48 10.74 -1.12
CA ASN A 775 10.40 10.29 -1.99
C ASN A 775 10.92 10.02 -3.40
N SER A 776 11.69 8.95 -3.53
CA SER A 776 12.48 8.66 -4.74
C SER A 776 11.70 7.89 -5.82
N TYR A 777 10.36 7.87 -5.75
CA TYR A 777 9.49 7.06 -6.63
C TYR A 777 9.73 7.31 -8.13
N ASP A 778 10.17 8.50 -8.49
CA ASP A 778 10.37 8.98 -9.86
C ASP A 778 11.72 9.72 -10.00
N SER A 779 12.71 9.33 -9.20
CA SER A 779 14.05 9.94 -9.19
C SER A 779 15.06 9.20 -10.09
N GLY A 780 14.58 8.28 -10.92
CA GLY A 780 15.38 7.52 -11.88
C GLY A 780 16.38 6.55 -11.25
N ASP A 781 17.04 5.77 -12.09
CA ASP A 781 18.05 4.78 -11.67
C ASP A 781 19.22 5.41 -10.91
N TRP A 782 19.55 6.67 -11.17
CA TRP A 782 20.71 7.34 -10.58
C TRP A 782 20.61 7.46 -9.06
N PHE A 783 19.44 7.90 -8.55
CA PHE A 783 19.22 8.06 -7.12
C PHE A 783 18.81 6.76 -6.43
N ASN A 784 18.22 5.81 -7.17
CA ASN A 784 17.73 4.54 -6.64
C ASN A 784 18.70 3.38 -6.76
N ARG A 785 19.96 3.65 -7.13
CA ARG A 785 20.97 2.62 -7.35
C ARG A 785 21.14 1.70 -6.14
N LEU A 786 21.17 0.40 -6.41
CA LEU A 786 21.50 -0.65 -5.44
C LEU A 786 22.79 -1.34 -5.90
N ASN A 787 23.87 -1.11 -5.17
CA ASN A 787 25.19 -1.63 -5.49
C ASN A 787 25.45 -2.94 -4.72
N TRP A 788 25.56 -4.05 -5.42
CA TRP A 788 25.86 -5.35 -4.82
C TRP A 788 27.34 -5.57 -4.56
N ASP A 789 28.23 -4.95 -5.31
CA ASP A 789 29.61 -4.77 -4.89
C ASP A 789 29.75 -3.49 -4.07
N CYS A 790 30.85 -3.29 -3.38
CA CYS A 790 31.08 -2.08 -2.59
C CYS A 790 32.03 -1.09 -3.26
N GLU A 791 32.49 -1.36 -4.48
CA GLU A 791 33.51 -0.56 -5.15
C GLU A 791 32.98 0.82 -5.56
N ASP A 792 31.70 0.87 -5.96
CA ASP A 792 30.99 2.12 -6.29
C ASP A 792 30.43 2.84 -5.03
N GLY A 793 30.74 2.36 -3.82
CA GLY A 793 30.24 2.90 -2.56
C GLY A 793 28.76 2.63 -2.32
N ASN A 794 28.15 3.43 -1.45
CA ASN A 794 26.76 3.26 -1.01
C ASN A 794 25.78 4.23 -1.67
N ASN A 795 26.13 4.89 -2.76
CA ASN A 795 25.38 5.91 -3.48
C ASN A 795 25.19 7.25 -2.74
N PHE A 796 25.78 7.48 -1.57
CA PHE A 796 25.71 8.77 -0.88
C PHE A 796 26.49 9.85 -1.66
N GLY A 797 25.85 11.02 -1.90
CA GLY A 797 26.44 12.11 -2.67
C GLY A 797 26.20 12.03 -4.17
N ALA A 798 25.11 11.39 -4.59
CA ALA A 798 24.64 11.35 -5.98
C ALA A 798 24.06 12.67 -6.48
N GLY A 799 24.11 13.74 -5.72
CA GLY A 799 23.51 15.05 -5.96
C GLY A 799 22.39 15.34 -4.96
N LEU A 800 21.90 16.59 -4.95
CA LEU A 800 20.73 16.94 -4.18
C LEU A 800 19.50 16.16 -4.72
N PRO A 801 18.62 15.66 -3.85
CA PRO A 801 17.45 14.91 -4.26
C PRO A 801 16.43 15.79 -5.00
N ARG A 802 15.46 15.17 -5.65
CA ARG A 802 14.40 15.80 -6.45
C ARG A 802 13.76 17.00 -5.75
N ALA A 803 13.67 18.15 -6.45
CA ALA A 803 13.19 19.41 -5.88
C ALA A 803 11.73 19.33 -5.41
N ALA A 804 10.87 18.65 -6.16
CA ALA A 804 9.43 18.60 -5.88
C ALA A 804 9.12 18.10 -4.45
N ASP A 805 9.92 17.16 -3.93
CA ASP A 805 9.69 16.50 -2.66
C ASP A 805 10.69 16.88 -1.57
N ASN A 806 11.85 17.48 -1.93
CA ASN A 806 12.97 17.64 -1.01
C ASN A 806 13.55 19.07 -0.94
N GLN A 807 13.08 20.02 -1.76
CA GLN A 807 13.72 21.34 -1.87
C GLN A 807 13.77 22.07 -0.53
N ASP A 808 12.78 21.90 0.33
CA ASP A 808 12.74 22.48 1.68
C ASP A 808 13.81 21.90 2.62
N LYS A 809 14.32 20.71 2.34
CA LYS A 809 15.40 20.01 3.09
C LYS A 809 16.80 20.28 2.52
N TRP A 810 16.94 20.85 1.30
CA TRP A 810 18.24 21.12 0.70
C TRP A 810 19.22 21.92 1.57
N PRO A 811 18.78 22.90 2.40
CA PRO A 811 19.68 23.58 3.32
C PRO A 811 20.38 22.65 4.32
N TYR A 812 19.72 21.52 4.68
CA TYR A 812 20.28 20.49 5.55
C TYR A 812 21.07 19.46 4.76
N ALA A 813 20.61 19.07 3.58
CA ALA A 813 21.21 18.04 2.74
C ALA A 813 22.55 18.47 2.14
N ARG A 814 22.64 19.71 1.63
CA ARG A 814 23.82 20.23 0.91
C ARG A 814 25.14 20.06 1.69
N PRO A 815 25.27 20.51 2.95
CA PRO A 815 26.52 20.34 3.69
C PRO A 815 26.87 18.87 3.96
N LEU A 816 25.86 17.97 4.07
CA LEU A 816 26.10 16.55 4.27
C LEU A 816 26.61 15.89 2.99
N LEU A 817 25.98 16.15 1.86
CA LEU A 817 26.37 15.57 0.56
C LEU A 817 27.75 16.07 0.09
N ALA A 818 28.16 17.25 0.54
CA ALA A 818 29.50 17.79 0.27
C ALA A 818 30.59 17.15 1.13
N ASP A 819 30.23 16.48 2.23
CA ASP A 819 31.19 15.88 3.17
C ASP A 819 31.63 14.47 2.70
N PRO A 820 32.89 14.27 2.29
CA PRO A 820 33.35 12.98 1.82
C PRO A 820 33.42 11.92 2.94
N ASP A 821 33.51 12.31 4.23
CA ASP A 821 33.57 11.39 5.35
C ASP A 821 32.25 10.66 5.61
N LEU A 822 31.15 11.14 4.99
CA LEU A 822 29.83 10.50 5.01
C LEU A 822 29.64 9.47 3.88
N ARG A 823 30.61 9.27 3.00
CA ARG A 823 30.56 8.21 1.99
C ARG A 823 31.10 6.92 2.56
N ALA A 824 30.24 5.90 2.63
CA ALA A 824 30.68 4.59 3.12
C ALA A 824 31.63 3.92 2.12
N ASP A 825 32.78 3.48 2.60
CA ASP A 825 33.73 2.68 1.85
C ASP A 825 33.40 1.18 1.91
N CYS A 826 34.10 0.37 1.10
CA CYS A 826 33.95 -1.10 1.11
C CYS A 826 34.11 -1.72 2.49
N ALA A 827 34.98 -1.19 3.34
CA ALA A 827 35.20 -1.76 4.66
C ALA A 827 34.01 -1.55 5.58
N ALA A 828 33.39 -0.36 5.51
CA ALA A 828 32.17 -0.01 6.24
C ALA A 828 30.97 -0.85 5.77
N ILE A 829 30.80 -0.96 4.43
CA ILE A 829 29.71 -1.73 3.82
C ILE A 829 29.78 -3.22 4.20
N ARG A 830 30.96 -3.83 4.10
CA ARG A 830 31.17 -5.24 4.49
C ARG A 830 30.95 -5.48 5.98
N LYS A 831 31.36 -4.56 6.85
CA LYS A 831 31.11 -4.64 8.29
C LYS A 831 29.61 -4.57 8.60
N ALA A 832 28.87 -3.65 7.94
CA ALA A 832 27.43 -3.53 8.12
C ALA A 832 26.71 -4.82 7.70
N ARG A 833 27.05 -5.36 6.50
CA ARG A 833 26.47 -6.60 5.99
C ARG A 833 26.78 -7.82 6.89
N ALA A 834 28.02 -7.94 7.38
CA ALA A 834 28.41 -9.03 8.28
C ALA A 834 27.58 -8.99 9.58
N ARG A 835 27.45 -7.82 10.21
CA ARG A 835 26.67 -7.63 11.44
C ARG A 835 25.19 -7.91 11.23
N PHE A 836 24.64 -7.54 10.06
CA PHE A 836 23.24 -7.84 9.71
C PHE A 836 23.01 -9.36 9.64
N GLY A 837 23.89 -10.10 8.96
CA GLY A 837 23.81 -11.57 8.91
C GLY A 837 23.98 -12.22 10.30
N GLU A 838 24.83 -11.66 11.16
CA GLU A 838 24.93 -12.12 12.55
C GLU A 838 23.61 -11.96 13.32
N LEU A 839 22.92 -10.82 13.17
CA LEU A 839 21.64 -10.58 13.84
C LEU A 839 20.54 -11.53 13.36
N LEU A 840 20.48 -11.83 12.06
CA LEU A 840 19.56 -12.82 11.51
C LEU A 840 19.84 -14.22 12.09
N ARG A 841 21.10 -14.67 12.09
CA ARG A 841 21.49 -15.96 12.69
C ARG A 841 21.23 -16.03 14.19
N VAL A 842 21.34 -14.91 14.92
CA VAL A 842 20.93 -14.84 16.33
C VAL A 842 19.43 -15.03 16.45
N ARG A 843 18.62 -14.34 15.63
CA ARG A 843 17.14 -14.51 15.59
C ARG A 843 16.76 -15.97 15.35
N ASP A 844 17.34 -16.59 14.33
CA ASP A 844 17.04 -17.99 13.96
C ASP A 844 17.56 -19.01 14.97
N SER A 845 18.47 -18.61 15.86
CA SER A 845 19.11 -19.54 16.78
C SER A 845 18.16 -20.10 17.83
N SER A 846 17.07 -19.42 18.17
CA SER A 846 16.17 -19.86 19.23
C SER A 846 14.70 -19.54 18.92
N PRO A 847 13.80 -20.49 19.17
CA PRO A 847 12.36 -20.27 18.98
C PRO A 847 11.80 -19.20 19.94
N VAL A 848 12.54 -18.75 20.97
CA VAL A 848 12.08 -17.69 21.88
C VAL A 848 12.00 -16.31 21.22
N PHE A 849 12.63 -16.12 20.06
CA PHE A 849 12.44 -14.90 19.24
C PHE A 849 11.18 -14.91 18.38
N ALA A 850 10.43 -16.02 18.33
CA ALA A 850 9.31 -16.24 17.44
C ALA A 850 8.10 -16.86 18.19
N LEU A 851 7.79 -16.31 19.35
CA LEU A 851 6.65 -16.78 20.16
C LEU A 851 5.33 -16.58 19.41
N ASP A 852 4.42 -17.56 19.51
CA ASP A 852 3.21 -17.66 18.69
C ASP A 852 1.98 -16.96 19.29
N SER A 853 2.01 -16.61 20.58
CA SER A 853 0.84 -16.04 21.26
C SER A 853 1.20 -14.89 22.21
N ALA A 854 0.24 -14.02 22.46
CA ALA A 854 0.36 -12.93 23.41
C ALA A 854 0.65 -13.43 24.83
N GLU A 855 0.06 -14.57 25.21
CA GLU A 855 0.26 -15.22 26.52
C GLU A 855 1.72 -15.68 26.68
N GLU A 856 2.30 -16.31 25.65
CA GLU A 856 3.70 -16.73 25.70
C GLU A 856 4.64 -15.52 25.75
N VAL A 857 4.37 -14.49 24.96
CA VAL A 857 5.14 -13.24 25.01
C VAL A 857 5.05 -12.61 26.41
N GLN A 858 3.85 -12.47 26.98
CA GLN A 858 3.67 -11.91 28.33
C GLN A 858 4.40 -12.72 29.42
N ARG A 859 4.47 -14.03 29.25
CA ARG A 859 5.10 -14.94 30.21
C ARG A 859 6.63 -14.93 30.12
N ARG A 860 7.18 -14.83 28.91
CA ARG A 860 8.60 -15.09 28.61
C ARG A 860 9.41 -13.85 28.32
N VAL A 861 8.80 -12.81 27.78
CA VAL A 861 9.51 -11.56 27.45
C VAL A 861 9.33 -10.58 28.63
N SER A 862 10.44 -10.04 29.10
CA SER A 862 10.42 -9.04 30.18
C SER A 862 11.49 -7.96 29.98
N PHE A 863 11.26 -6.81 30.63
CA PHE A 863 12.21 -5.69 30.66
C PHE A 863 12.57 -5.39 32.13
N PRO A 864 13.47 -6.21 32.71
CA PRO A 864 13.68 -6.22 34.17
C PRO A 864 14.25 -4.93 34.76
N LEU A 865 14.82 -4.06 33.91
CA LEU A 865 15.40 -2.77 34.32
C LEU A 865 14.54 -1.57 33.90
N SER A 866 13.37 -1.82 33.33
CA SER A 866 12.43 -0.78 32.98
C SER A 866 11.84 -0.11 34.23
N GLY A 867 11.53 1.18 34.14
CA GLY A 867 10.93 1.96 35.22
C GLY A 867 11.62 3.28 35.47
N ALA A 868 11.23 3.98 36.54
CA ALA A 868 11.68 5.34 36.87
C ALA A 868 13.20 5.53 36.98
N ARG A 869 13.95 4.46 37.11
CA ARG A 869 15.41 4.46 37.23
C ARG A 869 16.13 3.81 36.06
N GLU A 870 15.44 3.54 34.98
CA GLU A 870 16.09 2.93 33.81
C GLU A 870 17.14 3.85 33.20
N THR A 871 18.14 3.25 32.57
CA THR A 871 19.26 3.96 31.96
C THR A 871 18.84 4.57 30.63
N PRO A 872 18.89 5.92 30.45
CA PRO A 872 18.55 6.53 29.18
C PRO A 872 19.49 6.03 28.06
N GLY A 873 18.93 5.59 26.93
CA GLY A 873 19.64 5.04 25.79
C GLY A 873 20.03 3.58 25.93
N VAL A 874 19.50 2.85 26.93
CA VAL A 874 19.73 1.41 27.09
C VAL A 874 18.40 0.68 27.31
N ILE A 875 18.15 -0.34 26.49
CA ILE A 875 17.03 -1.26 26.69
C ILE A 875 17.59 -2.66 26.97
N THR A 876 17.11 -3.30 28.01
CA THR A 876 17.45 -4.68 28.36
C THR A 876 16.19 -5.55 28.26
N MET A 877 16.18 -6.44 27.28
CA MET A 877 15.12 -7.43 27.07
C MET A 877 15.60 -8.80 27.53
N HIS A 878 14.85 -9.44 28.41
CA HIS A 878 15.14 -10.79 28.90
C HIS A 878 14.05 -11.74 28.45
N LEU A 879 14.47 -12.85 27.84
CA LEU A 879 13.64 -13.90 27.24
C LEU A 879 13.84 -15.18 28.05
N ASP A 880 12.79 -15.69 28.68
CA ASP A 880 12.77 -17.00 29.33
C ASP A 880 12.62 -18.08 28.26
N ALA A 881 13.69 -18.85 28.04
CA ALA A 881 13.78 -19.91 27.03
C ALA A 881 13.56 -21.31 27.64
N GLU A 882 13.36 -21.39 28.98
CA GLU A 882 13.21 -22.69 29.67
C GLU A 882 12.06 -23.50 29.10
N GLY A 883 12.38 -24.74 28.69
CA GLY A 883 11.40 -25.69 28.15
C GLY A 883 11.03 -25.50 26.68
N ILE A 884 11.55 -24.47 25.99
CA ILE A 884 11.36 -24.28 24.54
C ILE A 884 12.69 -24.28 23.76
N ASP A 885 13.78 -23.77 24.32
CA ASP A 885 15.10 -23.93 23.72
C ASP A 885 15.85 -25.10 24.42
N PRO A 886 16.39 -26.08 23.68
CA PRO A 886 17.09 -27.20 24.29
C PRO A 886 18.53 -26.86 24.77
N ARG A 887 19.05 -25.67 24.41
CA ARG A 887 20.44 -25.26 24.69
C ARG A 887 20.49 -24.25 25.82
N TRP A 888 19.51 -23.36 25.92
CA TRP A 888 19.56 -22.22 26.84
C TRP A 888 18.31 -22.12 27.70
N SER A 889 18.53 -21.77 28.99
CA SER A 889 17.43 -21.46 29.90
C SER A 889 16.90 -20.04 29.71
N SER A 890 17.77 -19.10 29.29
CA SER A 890 17.36 -17.75 28.95
C SER A 890 18.29 -17.06 27.95
N ILE A 891 17.73 -16.04 27.26
CA ILE A 891 18.48 -15.15 26.37
C ILE A 891 18.23 -13.71 26.85
N THR A 892 19.29 -12.91 26.92
CA THR A 892 19.18 -11.50 27.29
C THR A 892 19.79 -10.61 26.22
N VAL A 893 19.00 -9.71 25.65
CA VAL A 893 19.44 -8.73 24.65
C VAL A 893 19.59 -7.37 25.32
N VAL A 894 20.78 -6.76 25.17
CA VAL A 894 21.04 -5.40 25.65
C VAL A 894 21.31 -4.49 24.47
N PHE A 895 20.42 -3.55 24.21
CA PHE A 895 20.55 -2.50 23.21
C PHE A 895 21.16 -1.27 23.86
N ASN A 896 22.44 -0.99 23.65
CA ASN A 896 23.13 0.19 24.20
C ASN A 896 23.37 1.23 23.08
N ALA A 897 22.42 2.18 22.93
CA ALA A 897 22.54 3.29 21.98
C ALA A 897 23.42 4.43 22.48
N SER A 898 23.81 4.42 23.77
CA SER A 898 24.70 5.45 24.34
C SER A 898 26.12 5.32 23.77
N PRO A 899 26.91 6.40 23.71
CA PRO A 899 28.28 6.33 23.20
C PRO A 899 29.28 5.68 24.18
N ARG A 900 28.83 5.28 25.39
CA ARG A 900 29.66 4.75 26.46
C ARG A 900 29.29 3.32 26.80
N SER A 901 30.26 2.55 27.30
CA SER A 901 29.97 1.24 27.88
C SER A 901 28.97 1.39 29.05
N GLN A 902 28.02 0.47 29.14
CA GLN A 902 26.98 0.45 30.18
C GLN A 902 26.96 -0.92 30.85
N SER A 903 26.78 -0.92 32.17
CA SER A 903 26.58 -2.14 32.95
C SER A 903 25.13 -2.23 33.44
N GLN A 904 24.51 -3.38 33.19
CA GLN A 904 23.08 -3.65 33.50
C GLN A 904 23.02 -4.87 34.43
N THR A 905 22.58 -4.70 35.69
CA THR A 905 22.52 -5.81 36.65
C THR A 905 21.14 -6.44 36.69
N ILE A 906 21.06 -7.69 36.30
CA ILE A 906 19.81 -8.47 36.22
C ILE A 906 19.80 -9.52 37.33
N ALA A 907 18.88 -9.38 38.27
CA ALA A 907 18.78 -10.26 39.43
C ALA A 907 18.59 -11.75 39.08
N ALA A 908 17.87 -12.03 37.97
CA ALA A 908 17.61 -13.38 37.48
C ALA A 908 18.90 -14.10 37.01
N LEU A 909 19.92 -13.34 36.59
CA LEU A 909 21.19 -13.89 36.07
C LEU A 909 22.24 -14.12 37.19
N ARG A 910 21.93 -13.77 38.42
CA ARG A 910 22.89 -13.96 39.53
C ARG A 910 23.11 -15.43 39.79
N GLY A 911 24.37 -15.84 39.66
CA GLY A 911 24.79 -17.24 39.88
C GLY A 911 24.60 -18.16 38.67
N ALA A 912 24.01 -17.63 37.56
CA ALA A 912 23.86 -18.36 36.32
C ALA A 912 25.19 -18.35 35.50
N GLU A 913 25.46 -19.39 34.75
CA GLU A 913 26.56 -19.40 33.77
C GLU A 913 26.09 -18.63 32.52
N VAL A 914 26.54 -17.38 32.39
CA VAL A 914 26.14 -16.47 31.32
C VAL A 914 27.32 -16.21 30.39
N ALA A 915 27.11 -16.39 29.09
CA ALA A 915 28.12 -16.12 28.05
C ALA A 915 27.53 -15.20 26.93
N LEU A 916 28.41 -14.53 26.19
CA LEU A 916 28.04 -13.87 24.95
C LEU A 916 27.57 -14.95 23.97
N HIS A 917 26.47 -14.65 23.23
CA HIS A 917 25.91 -15.58 22.25
C HIS A 917 26.98 -16.08 21.27
N PRO A 918 27.02 -17.40 20.94
CA PRO A 918 28.10 -17.99 20.13
C PRO A 918 28.35 -17.24 18.81
N VAL A 919 27.32 -16.83 18.10
CA VAL A 919 27.43 -16.05 16.85
C VAL A 919 28.22 -14.74 17.08
N GLN A 920 27.97 -14.03 18.18
CA GLN A 920 28.69 -12.80 18.52
C GLN A 920 30.04 -13.04 19.13
N ALA A 921 30.25 -14.15 19.82
CA ALA A 921 31.55 -14.56 20.33
C ALA A 921 32.53 -14.90 19.19
N GLU A 922 32.02 -15.41 18.07
CA GLU A 922 32.79 -15.73 16.86
C GLU A 922 32.88 -14.56 15.88
N SER A 923 32.14 -13.46 16.10
CA SER A 923 32.08 -12.28 15.23
C SER A 923 33.48 -11.70 14.91
N ASP A 924 33.61 -11.11 13.74
CA ASP A 924 34.78 -10.28 13.40
C ASP A 924 34.74 -8.87 14.04
N ASP A 925 33.65 -8.52 14.74
CA ASP A 925 33.53 -7.26 15.48
C ASP A 925 34.27 -7.33 16.84
N PRO A 926 35.47 -6.71 16.99
CA PRO A 926 36.17 -6.75 18.23
C PRO A 926 35.45 -6.06 19.39
N VAL A 927 34.56 -5.08 19.07
CA VAL A 927 33.88 -4.30 20.10
C VAL A 927 32.78 -5.12 20.77
N VAL A 928 31.96 -5.88 20.01
CA VAL A 928 30.92 -6.72 20.63
C VAL A 928 31.55 -7.79 21.54
N LYS A 929 32.77 -8.27 21.20
CA LYS A 929 33.53 -9.24 22.00
C LYS A 929 34.04 -8.68 23.34
N GLU A 930 34.10 -7.35 23.52
CA GLU A 930 34.37 -6.72 24.81
C GLU A 930 33.19 -6.81 25.79
N SER A 931 32.00 -7.26 25.29
CA SER A 931 30.84 -7.48 26.16
C SER A 931 31.14 -8.61 27.16
N SER A 932 30.76 -8.43 28.41
CA SER A 932 31.06 -9.37 29.50
C SER A 932 29.90 -9.54 30.47
N ALA A 933 29.84 -10.70 31.09
CA ALA A 933 28.91 -11.04 32.16
C ALA A 933 29.68 -11.33 33.46
N ASP A 934 29.19 -10.78 34.56
CA ASP A 934 29.65 -11.10 35.91
C ASP A 934 28.62 -12.01 36.57
N THR A 935 28.95 -13.28 36.71
CA THR A 935 28.06 -14.32 37.22
C THR A 935 27.73 -14.13 38.72
N GLU A 936 28.61 -13.51 39.52
CA GLU A 936 28.34 -13.30 40.94
C GLU A 936 27.27 -12.24 41.20
N THR A 937 27.31 -11.19 40.38
CA THR A 937 26.39 -10.06 40.50
C THR A 937 25.18 -10.10 39.53
N GLY A 938 25.30 -10.84 38.45
CA GLY A 938 24.36 -10.84 37.31
C GLY A 938 24.47 -9.56 36.47
N ALA A 939 25.63 -8.90 36.49
CA ALA A 939 25.86 -7.69 35.71
C ALA A 939 26.37 -8.01 34.29
N LEU A 940 25.71 -7.46 33.31
CA LEU A 940 26.08 -7.50 31.88
C LEU A 940 26.67 -6.14 31.51
N THR A 941 27.88 -6.13 30.98
CA THR A 941 28.55 -4.91 30.50
C THR A 941 28.62 -4.93 28.99
N VAL A 942 28.08 -3.88 28.33
CA VAL A 942 27.98 -3.76 26.87
C VAL A 942 28.63 -2.46 26.43
N PRO A 943 29.58 -2.50 25.46
CA PRO A 943 30.20 -1.32 24.87
C PRO A 943 29.17 -0.32 24.29
N GLY A 944 29.59 0.91 24.11
CA GLY A 944 28.75 1.94 23.51
C GLY A 944 28.35 1.64 22.06
N ARG A 945 27.13 2.03 21.67
CA ARG A 945 26.58 1.87 20.32
C ARG A 945 26.62 0.40 19.86
N THR A 946 26.26 -0.50 20.76
CA THR A 946 26.36 -1.96 20.54
C THR A 946 25.10 -2.66 21.02
N VAL A 947 24.63 -3.63 20.26
CA VAL A 947 23.70 -4.65 20.72
C VAL A 947 24.48 -5.91 21.07
N ALA A 948 24.28 -6.43 22.27
CA ALA A 948 24.92 -7.67 22.73
C ALA A 948 23.83 -8.64 23.22
N VAL A 949 23.98 -9.89 22.83
CA VAL A 949 23.09 -10.98 23.19
C VAL A 949 23.83 -11.95 24.08
N PHE A 950 23.26 -12.22 25.24
CA PHE A 950 23.80 -13.15 26.21
C PHE A 950 22.89 -14.37 26.36
N VAL A 951 23.48 -15.52 26.54
CA VAL A 951 22.78 -16.79 26.75
C VAL A 951 23.15 -17.36 28.10
N ALA A 952 22.19 -17.98 28.79
CA ALA A 952 22.44 -18.73 30.01
C ALA A 952 22.00 -20.20 29.81
N ASP A 953 22.83 -21.12 30.34
CA ASP A 953 22.55 -22.57 30.32
C ASP A 953 21.48 -22.99 31.32
#